data_cc5c7bd5fb6c9bd3ea719e9c13201c88
#
_entry.id   cc5c7bd5fb6c9bd3ea719e9c13201c88
#
_cell.length_a   1.000
_cell.length_b   1.000
_cell.length_c   1.000
_cell.angle_alpha   90.00
_cell.angle_beta   90.00
_cell.angle_gamma   90.00
#
_symmetry.space_group_name_H-M   'P 1'
#
loop_
_entity.id
_entity.type
_entity.pdbx_description
1 polymer ?
#
loop_
_entity_poly.entity_id
_entity_poly.type
_entity_poly.pdbx_seq_one_letter_code
_entity_poly.pdbx_strand_id
1 'polypeptide(L)'
;MAHIDAGKTTLTERILYYTGVNYKIGDTHEGTATMDWMEQEQERGITITSAATTCHWTMQEESKINPDAEEHRINIIDTPGHVDFTVEVERSLRVLDGAVGVFCAKGGVEPQSENVWRQADTYNVPRMAFINKMDMLGADFYGAVEQIKTRLGKNAICVQLPIGKEDKFKGVVDLFEMQAYIYNDDRGEDISVMEIPDDLKDDAELYRSEMVEKICELDDDLMMEYLEGEEPTVEALKAALHKGTCECTAIPVCCGSAYKNKGVQKLLDAILEYMPSPIDIPAIKGVDLEGNEIERHSSDEEPFSALAFKIMTDPFVGKLAFFRVYSGSINSGSYILNATKGKKERVGRILQMHANKRQELDKVYSGDIAAAVGFKLTTTGDTICDERNPVILESMEFPEPVIELAIEPKTKAGQGKMGEALAKLAEEDPTFRAHTNQETGQTIIAGMGELHLDIIVDRLLREFKVEANVGAPQVSYKETFTKEVSVDSKYAKQSGGRGQYGHCKVKFTPMDPNGEEIFKFESSVVGGAIPKEYIPAVGEGIEEASKSGILGGFPVLGVLANVYDGSYHEVDSSEMAFHIAGSMAFKNAMRKGDAILLEPIMKVEVTMPEEYMGDVIGDINSRRGRIEGMEDIGGGKMVRGYVPLAEMFGYATDLRSKTQGRGNYSMFFEKYDPVPKSVQEKVLSAKAK
;
A
#
# COMPACT_ATOMS: atom_id res chain seq x y z
N MET A 1 10.91 -1.00 2.69
CA MET A 1 9.71 -1.81 2.92
C MET A 1 10.05 -3.10 3.64
N ALA A 2 9.19 -3.63 4.50
CA ALA A 2 9.47 -4.87 5.25
C ALA A 2 8.24 -5.32 6.04
N HIS A 3 8.29 -6.54 6.60
CA HIS A 3 7.35 -6.97 7.64
C HIS A 3 7.60 -6.25 8.98
N ILE A 4 6.69 -6.44 9.93
CA ILE A 4 6.82 -5.93 11.30
C ILE A 4 8.10 -6.52 11.91
N ASP A 5 8.82 -5.71 12.68
CA ASP A 5 10.06 -6.11 13.38
C ASP A 5 11.24 -6.54 12.49
N ALA A 6 11.22 -6.34 11.16
CA ALA A 6 12.40 -6.58 10.33
C ALA A 6 13.56 -5.58 10.60
N GLY A 7 13.28 -4.50 11.33
CA GLY A 7 14.25 -3.45 11.64
C GLY A 7 14.32 -2.34 10.61
N LYS A 8 13.22 -2.07 9.93
CA LYS A 8 13.04 -1.00 8.94
C LYS A 8 13.44 0.37 9.46
N THR A 9 12.73 0.86 10.49
CA THR A 9 12.97 2.17 11.10
C THR A 9 14.36 2.24 11.72
N THR A 10 14.83 1.14 12.34
CA THR A 10 16.21 1.05 12.84
C THR A 10 17.22 1.27 11.72
N LEU A 11 17.01 0.64 10.55
CA LEU A 11 17.89 0.83 9.39
C LEU A 11 17.85 2.28 8.89
N THR A 12 16.67 2.88 8.78
CA THR A 12 16.50 4.29 8.38
C THR A 12 17.22 5.23 9.35
N GLU A 13 17.08 5.02 10.67
CA GLU A 13 17.81 5.82 11.68
C GLU A 13 19.34 5.72 11.53
N ARG A 14 19.86 4.54 11.18
CA ARG A 14 21.31 4.36 10.91
C ARG A 14 21.75 5.08 9.64
N ILE A 15 20.94 5.04 8.59
CA ILE A 15 21.19 5.80 7.37
C ILE A 15 21.25 7.30 7.70
N LEU A 16 20.29 7.83 8.44
CA LEU A 16 20.26 9.24 8.84
C LEU A 16 21.46 9.64 9.71
N TYR A 17 21.95 8.74 10.55
CA TYR A 17 23.15 8.96 11.33
C TYR A 17 24.41 9.05 10.46
N TYR A 18 24.64 8.05 9.58
CA TYR A 18 25.85 8.04 8.74
C TYR A 18 25.86 9.12 7.66
N THR A 19 24.71 9.60 7.24
CA THR A 19 24.57 10.73 6.32
C THR A 19 24.60 12.11 7.01
N GLY A 20 24.78 12.14 8.34
CA GLY A 20 24.90 13.37 9.12
C GLY A 20 23.61 14.15 9.34
N VAL A 21 22.47 13.60 8.94
CA VAL A 21 21.15 14.22 9.20
C VAL A 21 20.81 14.19 10.69
N ASN A 22 21.15 13.09 11.37
CA ASN A 22 21.02 12.93 12.81
C ASN A 22 22.38 12.88 13.49
N TYR A 23 22.53 13.61 14.60
CA TYR A 23 23.76 13.62 15.41
C TYR A 23 23.82 12.47 16.44
N LYS A 24 22.69 11.80 16.67
CA LYS A 24 22.58 10.68 17.60
C LYS A 24 21.86 9.54 16.90
N ILE A 25 22.26 8.33 17.26
CA ILE A 25 21.60 7.12 16.84
C ILE A 25 20.26 7.01 17.58
N GLY A 26 19.15 7.06 16.86
CA GLY A 26 17.81 6.82 17.39
C GLY A 26 17.56 5.33 17.62
N ASP A 27 16.75 5.00 18.63
CA ASP A 27 16.32 3.63 18.93
C ASP A 27 14.79 3.56 18.97
N THR A 28 14.23 2.61 18.23
CA THR A 28 12.78 2.38 18.16
C THR A 28 12.21 1.85 19.48
N HIS A 29 12.98 1.02 20.20
CA HIS A 29 12.56 0.45 21.50
C HIS A 29 12.60 1.48 22.64
N GLU A 30 13.47 2.48 22.53
CA GLU A 30 13.55 3.59 23.51
C GLU A 30 12.63 4.77 23.14
N GLY A 31 11.90 4.68 22.01
CA GLY A 31 11.03 5.77 21.50
C GLY A 31 11.80 7.03 21.09
N THR A 32 13.09 6.89 20.74
CA THR A 32 13.97 8.01 20.35
C THR A 32 14.17 8.12 18.85
N ALA A 33 13.52 7.24 18.06
CA ALA A 33 13.58 7.25 16.60
C ALA A 33 12.96 8.53 16.03
N THR A 34 13.68 9.17 15.11
CA THR A 34 13.25 10.45 14.50
C THR A 34 12.10 10.22 13.51
N MET A 35 12.11 9.06 12.82
CA MET A 35 11.11 8.74 11.82
C MET A 35 9.76 8.33 12.41
N ASP A 36 9.75 7.69 13.58
CA ASP A 36 8.53 7.41 14.35
C ASP A 36 8.19 8.63 15.20
N TRP A 37 7.64 9.67 14.59
CA TRP A 37 7.44 10.97 15.21
C TRP A 37 6.11 11.11 15.98
N MET A 38 5.15 10.23 15.74
CA MET A 38 3.88 10.19 16.45
C MET A 38 4.05 9.53 17.83
N GLU A 39 3.37 10.07 18.84
CA GLU A 39 3.37 9.45 20.18
C GLU A 39 2.91 7.99 20.13
N GLN A 40 1.92 7.67 19.30
CA GLN A 40 1.40 6.31 19.14
C GLN A 40 2.43 5.35 18.50
N GLU A 41 3.24 5.83 17.56
CA GLU A 41 4.34 5.06 16.96
C GLU A 41 5.38 4.71 18.03
N GLN A 42 5.78 5.70 18.82
CA GLN A 42 6.77 5.54 19.88
C GLN A 42 6.27 4.62 21.01
N GLU A 43 5.02 4.78 21.45
CA GLU A 43 4.42 3.95 22.49
C GLU A 43 4.24 2.48 22.05
N ARG A 44 3.91 2.25 20.79
CA ARG A 44 3.61 0.91 20.25
C ARG A 44 4.84 0.25 19.62
N GLY A 45 5.89 1.02 19.33
CA GLY A 45 7.09 0.54 18.64
C GLY A 45 6.85 0.11 17.20
N ILE A 46 5.84 0.69 16.54
CA ILE A 46 5.49 0.39 15.13
C ILE A 46 5.33 1.68 14.33
N THR A 47 5.78 1.67 13.09
CA THR A 47 5.51 2.75 12.15
C THR A 47 4.05 2.68 11.68
N ILE A 48 3.31 3.77 11.80
CA ILE A 48 1.89 3.89 11.44
C ILE A 48 1.74 4.65 10.12
N THR A 49 2.44 5.79 10.01
CA THR A 49 2.39 6.64 8.82
C THR A 49 3.73 6.63 8.11
N SER A 50 3.73 6.68 6.79
CA SER A 50 4.97 6.84 6.04
C SER A 50 5.61 8.20 6.36
N ALA A 51 6.91 8.19 6.61
CA ALA A 51 7.69 9.40 6.85
C ALA A 51 8.71 9.59 5.74
N ALA A 52 8.78 10.82 5.20
CA ALA A 52 9.75 11.17 4.17
C ALA A 52 10.91 11.97 4.76
N THR A 53 12.10 11.68 4.30
CA THR A 53 13.31 12.43 4.66
C THR A 53 14.29 12.44 3.48
N THR A 54 15.19 13.41 3.47
CA THR A 54 16.23 13.51 2.45
C THR A 54 17.59 13.46 3.12
N CYS A 55 18.51 12.71 2.56
CA CYS A 55 19.89 12.65 3.00
C CYS A 55 20.83 12.70 1.79
N HIS A 56 22.12 12.87 2.07
CA HIS A 56 23.15 12.96 1.06
C HIS A 56 24.23 11.92 1.34
N TRP A 57 24.71 11.27 0.29
CA TRP A 57 25.76 10.26 0.40
C TRP A 57 26.74 10.34 -0.76
N THR A 58 28.02 10.19 -0.43
CA THR A 58 29.11 10.00 -1.39
C THR A 58 29.68 8.61 -1.18
N MET A 59 29.91 7.87 -2.25
CA MET A 59 30.45 6.50 -2.17
C MET A 59 31.77 6.50 -1.39
N GLN A 60 31.89 5.55 -0.44
CA GLN A 60 33.02 5.56 0.50
C GLN A 60 34.38 5.42 -0.17
N GLU A 61 34.48 4.63 -1.23
CA GLU A 61 35.75 4.43 -1.95
C GLU A 61 36.12 5.61 -2.81
N GLU A 62 35.14 6.22 -3.50
CA GLU A 62 35.37 7.43 -4.29
C GLU A 62 35.81 8.61 -3.42
N SER A 63 35.20 8.80 -2.25
CA SER A 63 35.55 9.88 -1.33
C SER A 63 36.96 9.80 -0.76
N LYS A 64 37.53 8.60 -0.68
CA LYS A 64 38.93 8.37 -0.26
C LYS A 64 39.94 8.74 -1.35
N ILE A 65 39.55 8.59 -2.61
CA ILE A 65 40.44 8.79 -3.78
C ILE A 65 40.25 10.21 -4.37
N ASN A 66 39.01 10.69 -4.38
CA ASN A 66 38.68 11.99 -4.95
C ASN A 66 37.92 12.85 -3.93
N PRO A 67 38.54 13.95 -3.41
CA PRO A 67 37.84 14.87 -2.51
C PRO A 67 36.63 15.59 -3.14
N ASP A 68 36.59 15.64 -4.48
CA ASP A 68 35.50 16.24 -5.27
C ASP A 68 34.51 15.16 -5.79
N ALA A 69 34.49 13.99 -5.17
CA ALA A 69 33.55 12.90 -5.53
C ALA A 69 32.09 13.39 -5.47
N GLU A 70 31.29 12.91 -6.40
CA GLU A 70 29.90 13.36 -6.55
C GLU A 70 29.04 12.98 -5.32
N GLU A 71 28.38 13.98 -4.76
CA GLU A 71 27.43 13.79 -3.67
C GLU A 71 26.03 13.52 -4.25
N HIS A 72 25.45 12.39 -3.87
CA HIS A 72 24.12 11.98 -4.32
C HIS A 72 23.07 12.30 -3.27
N ARG A 73 21.94 12.85 -3.71
CA ARG A 73 20.76 13.08 -2.85
C ARG A 73 19.85 11.88 -2.88
N ILE A 74 19.53 11.34 -1.72
CA ILE A 74 18.64 10.19 -1.52
C ILE A 74 17.39 10.66 -0.79
N ASN A 75 16.22 10.51 -1.40
CA ASN A 75 14.92 10.71 -0.78
C ASN A 75 14.43 9.37 -0.23
N ILE A 76 14.27 9.27 1.08
CA ILE A 76 13.85 8.05 1.77
C ILE A 76 12.40 8.21 2.20
N ILE A 77 11.58 7.20 1.91
CA ILE A 77 10.24 7.05 2.47
C ILE A 77 10.24 5.79 3.33
N ASP A 78 10.16 5.96 4.65
CA ASP A 78 9.95 4.84 5.57
C ASP A 78 8.47 4.50 5.61
N THR A 79 8.12 3.23 5.35
CA THR A 79 6.75 2.77 5.20
C THR A 79 6.34 1.87 6.37
N PRO A 80 5.05 1.86 6.77
CA PRO A 80 4.56 0.90 7.76
C PRO A 80 4.78 -0.55 7.33
N GLY A 81 4.94 -1.43 8.31
CA GLY A 81 5.02 -2.88 8.09
C GLY A 81 3.72 -3.61 8.42
N HIS A 82 2.73 -2.93 9.02
CA HIS A 82 1.47 -3.55 9.44
C HIS A 82 0.42 -3.54 8.32
N VAL A 83 -0.36 -4.62 8.23
CA VAL A 83 -1.34 -4.83 7.16
C VAL A 83 -2.45 -3.77 7.15
N ASP A 84 -2.87 -3.29 8.31
CA ASP A 84 -3.89 -2.25 8.43
C ASP A 84 -3.49 -0.92 7.78
N PHE A 85 -2.19 -0.74 7.48
CA PHE A 85 -1.61 0.44 6.86
C PHE A 85 -1.04 0.18 5.46
N THR A 86 -1.51 -0.85 4.78
CA THR A 86 -1.05 -1.20 3.40
C THR A 86 -1.21 -0.05 2.42
N VAL A 87 -2.22 0.79 2.61
CA VAL A 87 -2.43 2.01 1.81
C VAL A 87 -1.26 3.00 1.90
N GLU A 88 -0.65 3.14 3.08
CA GLU A 88 0.57 3.96 3.22
C GLU A 88 1.72 3.42 2.37
N VAL A 89 1.84 2.08 2.31
CA VAL A 89 2.81 1.40 1.45
C VAL A 89 2.47 1.63 -0.02
N GLU A 90 1.22 1.44 -0.39
CA GLU A 90 0.74 1.55 -1.78
C GLU A 90 0.95 2.95 -2.36
N ARG A 91 0.54 4.01 -1.64
CA ARG A 91 0.82 5.40 -2.07
C ARG A 91 2.31 5.72 -2.13
N SER A 92 3.12 5.12 -1.27
CA SER A 92 4.57 5.28 -1.34
C SER A 92 5.15 4.58 -2.57
N LEU A 93 4.77 3.33 -2.84
CA LEU A 93 5.23 2.56 -4.00
C LEU A 93 4.94 3.27 -5.32
N ARG A 94 3.84 4.01 -5.41
CA ARG A 94 3.46 4.75 -6.61
C ARG A 94 4.42 5.87 -6.98
N VAL A 95 5.18 6.38 -6.01
CA VAL A 95 6.09 7.54 -6.19
C VAL A 95 7.57 7.19 -6.02
N LEU A 96 7.91 5.93 -5.76
CA LEU A 96 9.28 5.48 -5.60
C LEU A 96 9.94 5.17 -6.94
N ASP A 97 11.23 5.47 -7.04
CA ASP A 97 12.10 4.99 -8.12
C ASP A 97 12.58 3.58 -7.86
N GLY A 98 12.72 3.21 -6.60
CA GLY A 98 13.10 1.89 -6.19
C GLY A 98 12.82 1.64 -4.71
N ALA A 99 12.90 0.39 -4.28
CA ALA A 99 12.63 0.00 -2.91
C ALA A 99 13.67 -0.97 -2.34
N VAL A 100 14.07 -0.75 -1.09
CA VAL A 100 14.87 -1.69 -0.32
C VAL A 100 13.94 -2.58 0.50
N GLY A 101 13.89 -3.86 0.15
CA GLY A 101 13.20 -4.89 0.92
C GLY A 101 14.05 -5.35 2.08
N VAL A 102 13.63 -5.07 3.32
CA VAL A 102 14.37 -5.49 4.52
C VAL A 102 13.78 -6.79 5.05
N PHE A 103 14.60 -7.82 5.11
CA PHE A 103 14.24 -9.15 5.60
C PHE A 103 14.99 -9.49 6.89
N CYS A 104 14.34 -10.18 7.80
CA CYS A 104 15.00 -10.67 8.99
C CYS A 104 15.79 -11.95 8.67
N ALA A 105 17.09 -12.00 9.01
CA ALA A 105 17.93 -13.18 8.76
C ALA A 105 17.41 -14.46 9.46
N LYS A 106 16.63 -14.32 10.53
CA LYS A 106 16.00 -15.44 11.24
C LYS A 106 14.66 -15.86 10.64
N GLY A 107 13.81 -14.89 10.31
CA GLY A 107 12.45 -15.15 9.81
C GLY A 107 12.39 -15.36 8.29
N GLY A 108 13.37 -14.83 7.56
CA GLY A 108 13.38 -14.89 6.10
C GLY A 108 12.21 -14.10 5.48
N VAL A 109 11.54 -14.72 4.53
CA VAL A 109 10.35 -14.15 3.87
C VAL A 109 9.12 -14.47 4.69
N GLU A 110 8.58 -13.47 5.36
CA GLU A 110 7.33 -13.56 6.10
C GLU A 110 6.13 -13.14 5.24
N PRO A 111 4.88 -13.53 5.62
CA PRO A 111 3.69 -13.25 4.81
C PRO A 111 3.47 -11.79 4.48
N GLN A 112 3.78 -10.90 5.42
CA GLN A 112 3.70 -9.46 5.18
C GLN A 112 4.73 -8.99 4.15
N SER A 113 5.92 -9.61 4.13
CA SER A 113 6.93 -9.37 3.10
C SER A 113 6.41 -9.75 1.72
N GLU A 114 5.73 -10.90 1.60
CA GLU A 114 5.12 -11.35 0.33
C GLU A 114 4.05 -10.36 -0.16
N ASN A 115 3.20 -9.87 0.76
CA ASN A 115 2.14 -8.94 0.39
C ASN A 115 2.70 -7.60 -0.14
N VAL A 116 3.62 -6.99 0.61
CA VAL A 116 4.28 -5.74 0.19
C VAL A 116 5.07 -5.94 -1.10
N TRP A 117 5.67 -7.14 -1.28
CA TRP A 117 6.39 -7.48 -2.49
C TRP A 117 5.49 -7.58 -3.72
N ARG A 118 4.29 -8.20 -3.59
CA ARG A 118 3.29 -8.24 -4.66
C ARG A 118 2.78 -6.85 -5.02
N GLN A 119 2.54 -5.99 -4.04
CA GLN A 119 2.18 -4.59 -4.31
C GLN A 119 3.27 -3.88 -5.12
N ALA A 120 4.54 -4.09 -4.77
CA ALA A 120 5.64 -3.54 -5.55
C ALA A 120 5.74 -4.15 -6.97
N ASP A 121 5.34 -5.41 -7.17
CA ASP A 121 5.20 -6.01 -8.50
C ASP A 121 4.12 -5.32 -9.34
N THR A 122 2.98 -4.99 -8.73
CA THR A 122 1.88 -4.27 -9.42
C THR A 122 2.33 -2.94 -10.01
N TYR A 123 3.20 -2.22 -9.31
CA TYR A 123 3.73 -0.93 -9.74
C TYR A 123 5.07 -1.02 -10.48
N ASN A 124 5.58 -2.23 -10.75
CA ASN A 124 6.89 -2.48 -11.38
C ASN A 124 8.03 -1.69 -10.71
N VAL A 125 8.03 -1.63 -9.39
CA VAL A 125 9.05 -0.90 -8.63
C VAL A 125 10.35 -1.73 -8.57
N PRO A 126 11.48 -1.22 -9.07
CA PRO A 126 12.80 -1.83 -8.91
C PRO A 126 13.16 -2.07 -7.45
N ARG A 127 13.80 -3.18 -7.15
CA ARG A 127 14.03 -3.59 -5.77
C ARG A 127 15.42 -4.19 -5.55
N MET A 128 15.92 -3.98 -4.34
CA MET A 128 17.02 -4.74 -3.76
C MET A 128 16.61 -5.32 -2.41
N ALA A 129 17.28 -6.33 -1.95
CA ALA A 129 17.04 -6.98 -0.67
C ALA A 129 18.18 -6.70 0.32
N PHE A 130 17.81 -6.42 1.57
CA PHE A 130 18.76 -6.30 2.69
C PHE A 130 18.40 -7.30 3.76
N ILE A 131 19.25 -8.29 3.98
CA ILE A 131 19.10 -9.31 5.03
C ILE A 131 19.65 -8.72 6.33
N ASN A 132 18.74 -8.26 7.16
CA ASN A 132 19.01 -7.57 8.43
C ASN A 132 19.03 -8.54 9.61
N LYS A 133 19.52 -8.07 10.75
CA LYS A 133 19.57 -8.80 12.02
C LYS A 133 20.47 -10.04 11.96
N MET A 134 21.60 -9.94 11.25
CA MET A 134 22.61 -11.00 11.19
C MET A 134 23.24 -11.34 12.55
N ASP A 135 23.05 -10.46 13.55
CA ASP A 135 23.48 -10.61 14.93
C ASP A 135 22.54 -11.45 15.82
N MET A 136 21.32 -11.76 15.34
CA MET A 136 20.35 -12.52 16.12
C MET A 136 20.67 -14.01 16.17
N LEU A 137 20.33 -14.63 17.31
CA LEU A 137 20.42 -16.10 17.46
C LEU A 137 19.46 -16.78 16.47
N GLY A 138 20.01 -17.69 15.67
CA GLY A 138 19.30 -18.36 14.58
C GLY A 138 19.30 -17.60 13.26
N ALA A 139 20.16 -16.59 13.09
CA ALA A 139 20.35 -15.90 11.81
C ALA A 139 20.86 -16.85 10.73
N ASP A 140 20.16 -16.90 9.59
CA ASP A 140 20.48 -17.73 8.43
C ASP A 140 20.35 -16.90 7.13
N PHE A 141 21.48 -16.36 6.67
CA PHE A 141 21.54 -15.57 5.44
C PHE A 141 21.13 -16.39 4.22
N TYR A 142 21.71 -17.57 4.07
CA TYR A 142 21.51 -18.41 2.89
C TYR A 142 20.07 -18.93 2.80
N GLY A 143 19.50 -19.33 3.94
CA GLY A 143 18.10 -19.73 4.01
C GLY A 143 17.14 -18.57 3.68
N ALA A 144 17.44 -17.34 4.10
CA ALA A 144 16.64 -16.16 3.75
C ALA A 144 16.71 -15.85 2.24
N VAL A 145 17.90 -15.94 1.63
CA VAL A 145 18.07 -15.75 0.17
C VAL A 145 17.32 -16.82 -0.61
N GLU A 146 17.39 -18.09 -0.19
CA GLU A 146 16.66 -19.19 -0.84
C GLU A 146 15.12 -18.99 -0.75
N GLN A 147 14.62 -18.47 0.36
CA GLN A 147 13.21 -18.11 0.47
C GLN A 147 12.82 -16.97 -0.47
N ILE A 148 13.68 -15.97 -0.69
CA ILE A 148 13.43 -14.93 -1.70
C ILE A 148 13.31 -15.55 -3.10
N LYS A 149 14.21 -16.47 -3.45
CA LYS A 149 14.19 -17.20 -4.74
C LYS A 149 12.91 -18.03 -4.89
N THR A 150 12.55 -18.82 -3.88
CA THR A 150 11.47 -19.80 -3.97
C THR A 150 10.08 -19.22 -3.70
N ARG A 151 9.92 -18.41 -2.66
CA ARG A 151 8.60 -17.87 -2.26
C ARG A 151 8.21 -16.61 -3.01
N LEU A 152 9.17 -15.76 -3.36
CA LEU A 152 8.90 -14.55 -4.15
C LEU A 152 9.11 -14.78 -5.66
N GLY A 153 9.68 -15.94 -6.04
CA GLY A 153 9.88 -16.31 -7.44
C GLY A 153 10.82 -15.35 -8.19
N LYS A 154 11.84 -14.81 -7.49
CA LYS A 154 12.70 -13.74 -8.02
C LYS A 154 14.14 -14.18 -8.18
N ASN A 155 14.83 -13.60 -9.18
CA ASN A 155 16.27 -13.80 -9.40
C ASN A 155 17.06 -12.97 -8.39
N ALA A 156 17.26 -13.53 -7.19
CA ALA A 156 18.06 -12.92 -6.13
C ALA A 156 19.54 -13.21 -6.37
N ILE A 157 20.35 -12.16 -6.49
CA ILE A 157 21.78 -12.21 -6.74
C ILE A 157 22.52 -11.68 -5.52
N CYS A 158 23.25 -12.54 -4.83
CA CYS A 158 24.08 -12.12 -3.69
C CYS A 158 25.23 -11.26 -4.20
N VAL A 159 25.31 -10.02 -3.77
CA VAL A 159 26.45 -9.10 -4.02
C VAL A 159 27.36 -9.01 -2.80
N GLN A 160 26.89 -9.48 -1.64
CA GLN A 160 27.62 -9.53 -0.39
C GLN A 160 27.39 -10.86 0.32
N LEU A 161 28.38 -11.30 1.10
CA LEU A 161 28.23 -12.42 2.03
C LEU A 161 28.53 -11.96 3.47
N PRO A 162 27.90 -12.55 4.48
CA PRO A 162 28.16 -12.21 5.88
C PRO A 162 29.48 -12.82 6.38
N ILE A 163 30.23 -12.07 7.18
CA ILE A 163 31.39 -12.57 7.90
C ILE A 163 30.98 -12.93 9.33
N GLY A 164 30.80 -14.23 9.56
CA GLY A 164 30.23 -14.75 10.80
C GLY A 164 28.70 -14.57 10.86
N LYS A 165 28.12 -15.06 11.93
CA LYS A 165 26.68 -14.96 12.23
C LYS A 165 26.46 -14.84 13.72
N GLU A 166 25.29 -14.35 14.12
CA GLU A 166 24.92 -14.14 15.53
C GLU A 166 25.93 -13.23 16.24
N ASP A 167 26.33 -13.53 17.45
CA ASP A 167 27.32 -12.73 18.21
C ASP A 167 28.69 -12.62 17.52
N LYS A 168 28.95 -13.50 16.55
CA LYS A 168 30.20 -13.53 15.76
C LYS A 168 30.12 -12.75 14.46
N PHE A 169 28.97 -12.11 14.16
CA PHE A 169 28.83 -11.26 12.97
C PHE A 169 29.74 -10.04 13.07
N LYS A 170 30.73 -9.94 12.18
CA LYS A 170 31.77 -8.92 12.22
C LYS A 170 31.72 -7.95 11.04
N GLY A 171 31.17 -8.36 9.91
CA GLY A 171 31.20 -7.57 8.71
C GLY A 171 30.66 -8.30 7.49
N VAL A 172 31.05 -7.83 6.31
CA VAL A 172 30.57 -8.35 5.03
C VAL A 172 31.72 -8.55 4.04
N VAL A 173 31.60 -9.54 3.17
CA VAL A 173 32.45 -9.73 2.00
C VAL A 173 31.74 -9.07 0.81
N ASP A 174 32.44 -8.23 0.07
CA ASP A 174 32.01 -7.71 -1.21
C ASP A 174 32.43 -8.67 -2.32
N LEU A 175 31.49 -9.19 -3.08
CA LEU A 175 31.76 -10.18 -4.13
C LEU A 175 32.26 -9.58 -5.45
N PHE A 176 32.08 -8.28 -5.68
CA PHE A 176 32.66 -7.61 -6.84
C PHE A 176 34.15 -7.36 -6.63
N GLU A 177 34.47 -6.78 -5.48
CA GLU A 177 35.86 -6.41 -5.14
C GLU A 177 36.64 -7.56 -4.53
N MET A 178 35.99 -8.65 -4.13
CA MET A 178 36.58 -9.81 -3.40
C MET A 178 37.40 -9.37 -2.19
N GLN A 179 36.79 -8.47 -1.39
CA GLN A 179 37.37 -7.92 -0.17
C GLN A 179 36.43 -8.08 1.02
N ALA A 180 37.03 -8.16 2.21
CA ALA A 180 36.30 -8.24 3.47
C ALA A 180 36.28 -6.87 4.17
N TYR A 181 35.09 -6.42 4.59
CA TYR A 181 34.86 -5.21 5.34
C TYR A 181 34.52 -5.59 6.79
N ILE A 182 35.44 -5.34 7.72
CA ILE A 182 35.30 -5.67 9.15
C ILE A 182 35.02 -4.40 9.94
N TYR A 183 33.97 -4.41 10.73
CA TYR A 183 33.58 -3.31 11.62
C TYR A 183 34.20 -3.53 13.00
N ASN A 184 35.13 -2.64 13.39
CA ASN A 184 35.95 -2.78 14.57
C ASN A 184 35.33 -2.16 15.83
N ASP A 185 34.39 -1.25 15.67
CA ASP A 185 33.74 -0.53 16.75
C ASP A 185 32.21 -0.76 16.78
N ASP A 186 31.59 -0.40 17.92
CA ASP A 186 30.14 -0.56 18.12
C ASP A 186 29.31 0.52 17.36
N ARG A 187 29.96 1.59 16.87
CA ARG A 187 29.30 2.62 16.08
C ARG A 187 29.35 2.40 14.59
N GLY A 188 30.16 1.42 14.16
CA GLY A 188 30.36 1.11 12.74
C GLY A 188 31.10 2.20 11.96
N GLU A 189 31.87 3.05 12.65
CA GLU A 189 32.65 4.14 12.02
C GLU A 189 34.06 3.69 11.61
N ASP A 190 34.64 2.71 12.37
CA ASP A 190 35.95 2.14 12.10
C ASP A 190 35.79 0.86 11.28
N ILE A 191 36.05 0.96 9.97
CA ILE A 191 35.94 -0.14 9.01
C ILE A 191 37.32 -0.48 8.48
N SER A 192 37.76 -1.72 8.70
CA SER A 192 38.98 -2.28 8.10
C SER A 192 38.65 -3.04 6.83
N VAL A 193 39.33 -2.70 5.74
CA VAL A 193 39.29 -3.46 4.49
C VAL A 193 40.46 -4.42 4.46
N MET A 194 40.22 -5.71 4.25
CA MET A 194 41.22 -6.76 4.26
C MET A 194 40.90 -7.90 3.29
N GLU A 195 41.84 -8.83 3.15
CA GLU A 195 41.59 -10.04 2.39
C GLU A 195 40.50 -10.89 3.06
N ILE A 196 39.75 -11.63 2.24
CA ILE A 196 38.71 -12.54 2.71
C ILE A 196 39.30 -13.57 3.65
N PRO A 197 38.70 -13.80 4.83
CA PRO A 197 39.14 -14.85 5.76
C PRO A 197 39.23 -16.24 5.08
N ASP A 198 40.24 -17.03 5.42
CA ASP A 198 40.53 -18.34 4.76
C ASP A 198 39.31 -19.28 4.83
N ASP A 199 38.55 -19.23 5.90
CA ASP A 199 37.34 -20.06 6.10
C ASP A 199 36.15 -19.66 5.22
N LEU A 200 36.20 -18.49 4.57
CA LEU A 200 35.14 -17.97 3.67
C LEU A 200 35.60 -17.89 2.21
N LYS A 201 36.88 -18.16 1.89
CA LYS A 201 37.39 -18.01 0.52
C LYS A 201 36.67 -18.93 -0.47
N ASP A 202 36.50 -20.20 -0.14
CA ASP A 202 35.83 -21.17 -1.02
C ASP A 202 34.38 -20.77 -1.28
N ASP A 203 33.64 -20.33 -0.24
CA ASP A 203 32.27 -19.86 -0.37
C ASP A 203 32.20 -18.54 -1.19
N ALA A 204 33.14 -17.62 -0.95
CA ALA A 204 33.20 -16.37 -1.70
C ALA A 204 33.45 -16.60 -3.19
N GLU A 205 34.38 -17.50 -3.55
CA GLU A 205 34.64 -17.87 -4.94
C GLU A 205 33.43 -18.54 -5.59
N LEU A 206 32.75 -19.43 -4.88
CA LEU A 206 31.54 -20.10 -5.36
C LEU A 206 30.43 -19.08 -5.63
N TYR A 207 30.10 -18.19 -4.66
CA TYR A 207 29.05 -17.21 -4.81
C TYR A 207 29.42 -16.10 -5.81
N ARG A 208 30.72 -15.76 -5.96
CA ARG A 208 31.16 -14.88 -7.04
C ARG A 208 30.89 -15.48 -8.40
N SER A 209 31.24 -16.77 -8.59
CA SER A 209 30.98 -17.47 -9.86
C SER A 209 29.47 -17.50 -10.17
N GLU A 210 28.62 -17.81 -9.18
CA GLU A 210 27.15 -17.78 -9.32
C GLU A 210 26.64 -16.36 -9.64
N MET A 211 27.19 -15.34 -8.99
CA MET A 211 26.86 -13.95 -9.24
C MET A 211 27.21 -13.53 -10.67
N VAL A 212 28.43 -13.81 -11.12
CA VAL A 212 28.88 -13.46 -12.49
C VAL A 212 28.02 -14.14 -13.54
N GLU A 213 27.78 -15.46 -13.41
CA GLU A 213 26.91 -16.22 -14.32
C GLU A 213 25.52 -15.60 -14.41
N LYS A 214 24.87 -15.32 -13.29
CA LYS A 214 23.54 -14.73 -13.26
C LYS A 214 23.47 -13.29 -13.79
N ILE A 215 24.52 -12.52 -13.60
CA ILE A 215 24.58 -11.16 -14.18
C ILE A 215 24.78 -11.24 -15.68
N CYS A 216 25.63 -12.15 -16.17
CA CYS A 216 25.81 -12.37 -17.61
C CYS A 216 24.49 -12.83 -18.28
N GLU A 217 23.63 -13.59 -17.60
CA GLU A 217 22.30 -13.94 -18.11
C GLU A 217 21.38 -12.74 -18.36
N LEU A 218 21.69 -11.57 -17.80
CA LEU A 218 20.91 -10.33 -17.99
C LEU A 218 21.29 -9.56 -19.25
N ASP A 219 22.44 -9.89 -19.87
CA ASP A 219 22.95 -9.16 -21.04
C ASP A 219 23.60 -10.14 -22.02
N ASP A 220 23.08 -10.19 -23.25
CA ASP A 220 23.49 -11.14 -24.27
C ASP A 220 24.98 -10.97 -24.67
N ASP A 221 25.50 -9.75 -24.67
CA ASP A 221 26.89 -9.48 -25.05
C ASP A 221 27.84 -9.98 -23.95
N LEU A 222 27.52 -9.73 -22.67
CA LEU A 222 28.29 -10.24 -21.53
C LEU A 222 28.23 -11.77 -21.44
N MET A 223 27.09 -12.36 -21.81
CA MET A 223 26.96 -13.82 -21.83
C MET A 223 27.85 -14.44 -22.88
N MET A 224 28.00 -13.81 -24.07
CA MET A 224 28.91 -14.29 -25.10
C MET A 224 30.37 -14.22 -24.64
N GLU A 225 30.80 -13.09 -24.04
CA GLU A 225 32.15 -12.96 -23.50
C GLU A 225 32.45 -14.03 -22.44
N TYR A 226 31.52 -14.25 -21.53
CA TYR A 226 31.65 -15.25 -20.47
C TYR A 226 31.75 -16.68 -21.04
N LEU A 227 30.97 -17.03 -22.07
CA LEU A 227 31.01 -18.34 -22.73
C LEU A 227 32.30 -18.55 -23.56
N GLU A 228 32.94 -17.49 -24.04
CA GLU A 228 34.24 -17.53 -24.69
C GLU A 228 35.42 -17.74 -23.70
N GLY A 229 35.09 -17.66 -22.38
CA GLY A 229 36.05 -17.87 -21.30
C GLY A 229 36.76 -16.60 -20.84
N GLU A 230 36.26 -15.43 -21.24
CA GLU A 230 36.70 -14.14 -20.76
C GLU A 230 35.77 -13.70 -19.61
N GLU A 231 36.33 -13.36 -18.43
CA GLU A 231 35.54 -12.79 -17.33
C GLU A 231 35.29 -11.30 -17.60
N PRO A 232 34.00 -10.86 -17.62
CA PRO A 232 33.69 -9.44 -17.82
C PRO A 232 34.30 -8.56 -16.72
N THR A 233 34.52 -7.30 -17.04
CA THR A 233 35.04 -6.33 -16.05
C THR A 233 34.02 -6.06 -14.95
N VAL A 234 34.49 -5.66 -13.76
CA VAL A 234 33.62 -5.33 -12.62
C VAL A 234 32.62 -4.23 -12.98
N GLU A 235 33.07 -3.21 -13.75
CA GLU A 235 32.24 -2.11 -14.19
C GLU A 235 31.12 -2.59 -15.14
N ALA A 236 31.41 -3.50 -16.06
CA ALA A 236 30.43 -4.08 -16.97
C ALA A 236 29.39 -4.92 -16.21
N LEU A 237 29.84 -5.72 -15.24
CA LEU A 237 28.96 -6.51 -14.37
C LEU A 237 28.04 -5.61 -13.52
N LYS A 238 28.60 -4.54 -12.91
CA LYS A 238 27.80 -3.56 -12.13
C LYS A 238 26.76 -2.87 -13.01
N ALA A 239 27.13 -2.46 -14.23
CA ALA A 239 26.21 -1.83 -15.18
C ALA A 239 25.08 -2.77 -15.63
N ALA A 240 25.39 -4.06 -15.89
CA ALA A 240 24.38 -5.05 -16.23
C ALA A 240 23.43 -5.36 -15.06
N LEU A 241 23.95 -5.45 -13.83
CA LEU A 241 23.14 -5.63 -12.62
C LEU A 241 22.24 -4.41 -12.37
N HIS A 242 22.74 -3.19 -12.53
CA HIS A 242 21.95 -1.96 -12.46
C HIS A 242 20.78 -2.00 -13.46
N LYS A 243 21.07 -2.29 -14.74
CA LYS A 243 20.05 -2.43 -15.77
C LYS A 243 19.02 -3.50 -15.41
N GLY A 244 19.46 -4.69 -15.01
CA GLY A 244 18.57 -5.77 -14.59
C GLY A 244 17.72 -5.42 -13.36
N THR A 245 18.25 -4.62 -12.44
CA THR A 245 17.50 -4.10 -11.29
C THR A 245 16.43 -3.10 -11.74
N CYS A 246 16.76 -2.16 -12.62
CA CYS A 246 15.82 -1.19 -13.19
C CYS A 246 14.68 -1.87 -13.96
N GLU A 247 14.97 -2.96 -14.66
CA GLU A 247 14.00 -3.78 -15.42
C GLU A 247 13.25 -4.79 -14.53
N CYS A 248 13.49 -4.82 -13.22
CA CYS A 248 12.92 -5.78 -12.26
C CYS A 248 13.23 -7.26 -12.56
N THR A 249 14.28 -7.55 -13.35
CA THR A 249 14.72 -8.90 -13.72
C THR A 249 15.73 -9.48 -12.72
N ALA A 250 16.42 -8.64 -11.97
CA ALA A 250 17.39 -9.04 -10.94
C ALA A 250 17.12 -8.30 -9.61
N ILE A 251 17.49 -8.93 -8.51
CA ILE A 251 17.39 -8.37 -7.17
C ILE A 251 18.73 -8.52 -6.47
N PRO A 252 19.52 -7.42 -6.36
CA PRO A 252 20.75 -7.42 -5.58
C PRO A 252 20.45 -7.71 -4.11
N VAL A 253 21.23 -8.57 -3.47
CA VAL A 253 21.07 -8.94 -2.07
C VAL A 253 22.29 -8.54 -1.27
N CYS A 254 22.08 -7.65 -0.29
CA CYS A 254 23.05 -7.23 0.71
C CYS A 254 22.70 -7.79 2.08
N CYS A 255 23.61 -7.72 3.03
CA CYS A 255 23.37 -8.16 4.40
C CYS A 255 24.01 -7.24 5.44
N GLY A 256 23.49 -7.33 6.67
CA GLY A 256 24.02 -6.55 7.78
C GLY A 256 23.24 -6.71 9.07
N SER A 257 23.57 -5.85 10.03
CA SER A 257 22.84 -5.65 11.27
C SER A 257 22.70 -4.17 11.54
N ALA A 258 21.53 -3.61 11.28
CA ALA A 258 21.24 -2.21 11.59
C ALA A 258 21.39 -1.93 13.09
N TYR A 259 20.97 -2.86 13.95
CA TYR A 259 21.09 -2.73 15.41
C TYR A 259 22.56 -2.66 15.87
N LYS A 260 23.44 -3.47 15.28
CA LYS A 260 24.88 -3.49 15.59
C LYS A 260 25.70 -2.53 14.73
N ASN A 261 25.04 -1.67 13.93
CA ASN A 261 25.71 -0.67 13.11
C ASN A 261 26.70 -1.26 12.07
N LYS A 262 26.39 -2.40 11.48
CA LYS A 262 27.27 -3.12 10.54
C LYS A 262 26.57 -3.35 9.21
N GLY A 263 27.23 -3.02 8.10
CA GLY A 263 26.76 -3.24 6.74
C GLY A 263 25.91 -2.09 6.16
N VAL A 264 25.61 -1.04 6.92
CA VAL A 264 24.72 0.04 6.47
C VAL A 264 25.36 0.96 5.44
N GLN A 265 26.65 1.29 5.61
CA GLN A 265 27.38 2.12 4.65
C GLN A 265 27.54 1.41 3.30
N LYS A 266 27.84 0.10 3.34
CA LYS A 266 27.92 -0.73 2.12
C LYS A 266 26.56 -0.91 1.45
N LEU A 267 25.46 -0.84 2.21
CA LEU A 267 24.12 -0.77 1.64
C LEU A 267 23.87 0.57 0.92
N LEU A 268 24.33 1.69 1.49
CA LEU A 268 24.22 3.00 0.85
C LEU A 268 25.00 3.04 -0.48
N ASP A 269 26.23 2.51 -0.50
CA ASP A 269 27.00 2.36 -1.73
C ASP A 269 26.24 1.51 -2.76
N ALA A 270 25.68 0.36 -2.34
CA ALA A 270 24.90 -0.52 -3.20
C ALA A 270 23.61 0.13 -3.73
N ILE A 271 22.97 1.00 -2.95
CA ILE A 271 21.81 1.78 -3.43
C ILE A 271 22.23 2.70 -4.58
N LEU A 272 23.36 3.40 -4.47
CA LEU A 272 23.84 4.28 -5.53
C LEU A 272 24.29 3.51 -6.77
N GLU A 273 24.86 2.31 -6.60
CA GLU A 273 25.36 1.48 -7.71
C GLU A 273 24.25 0.74 -8.48
N TYR A 274 23.23 0.23 -7.77
CA TYR A 274 22.29 -0.74 -8.37
C TYR A 274 20.84 -0.24 -8.47
N MET A 275 20.45 0.77 -7.69
CA MET A 275 19.10 1.28 -7.73
C MET A 275 18.94 2.39 -8.78
N PRO A 276 17.77 2.51 -9.43
CA PRO A 276 17.55 3.53 -10.44
C PRO A 276 17.52 4.94 -9.84
N SER A 277 18.04 5.89 -10.60
CA SER A 277 17.75 7.30 -10.43
C SER A 277 16.50 7.71 -11.24
N PRO A 278 15.95 8.91 -11.05
CA PRO A 278 14.77 9.36 -11.80
C PRO A 278 14.95 9.36 -13.32
N ILE A 279 16.19 9.46 -13.82
CA ILE A 279 16.49 9.44 -15.27
C ILE A 279 16.58 8.02 -15.85
N ASP A 280 16.76 7.01 -15.02
CA ASP A 280 16.83 5.60 -15.44
C ASP A 280 15.43 4.99 -15.58
N ILE A 281 14.41 5.65 -15.04
CA ILE A 281 13.03 5.19 -15.08
C ILE A 281 12.37 5.66 -16.38
N PRO A 282 11.52 4.81 -17.02
CA PRO A 282 10.77 5.21 -18.19
C PRO A 282 9.94 6.48 -17.96
N ALA A 283 9.72 7.26 -19.03
CA ALA A 283 8.86 8.43 -18.98
C ALA A 283 7.49 8.09 -18.37
N ILE A 284 7.00 8.95 -17.47
CA ILE A 284 5.69 8.73 -16.87
C ILE A 284 4.60 9.01 -17.90
N LYS A 285 3.66 8.09 -17.98
CA LYS A 285 2.48 8.21 -18.84
C LYS A 285 1.36 8.97 -18.14
N GLY A 286 0.60 9.70 -18.92
CA GLY A 286 -0.58 10.40 -18.49
C GLY A 286 -1.48 10.72 -19.67
N VAL A 287 -2.56 11.40 -19.42
CA VAL A 287 -3.48 11.88 -20.45
C VAL A 287 -3.61 13.40 -20.37
N ASP A 288 -3.79 14.05 -21.51
CA ASP A 288 -4.17 15.46 -21.54
C ASP A 288 -5.66 15.66 -21.16
N LEU A 289 -6.13 16.89 -21.11
CA LEU A 289 -7.55 17.19 -20.79
C LEU A 289 -8.53 16.72 -21.88
N GLU A 290 -8.03 16.32 -23.05
CA GLU A 290 -8.82 15.78 -24.16
C GLU A 290 -8.81 14.25 -24.17
N GLY A 291 -8.02 13.61 -23.30
CA GLY A 291 -7.90 12.15 -23.18
C GLY A 291 -6.83 11.51 -24.08
N ASN A 292 -5.95 12.32 -24.70
CA ASN A 292 -4.84 11.78 -25.48
C ASN A 292 -3.70 11.38 -24.58
N GLU A 293 -3.06 10.24 -24.87
CA GLU A 293 -1.87 9.80 -24.14
C GLU A 293 -0.70 10.76 -24.38
N ILE A 294 -0.03 11.15 -23.32
CA ILE A 294 1.18 11.95 -23.32
C ILE A 294 2.19 11.40 -22.32
N GLU A 295 3.45 11.63 -22.60
CA GLU A 295 4.56 11.22 -21.74
C GLU A 295 5.28 12.42 -21.16
N ARG A 296 5.84 12.27 -19.96
CA ARG A 296 6.70 13.25 -19.30
C ARG A 296 8.01 12.58 -18.90
N HIS A 297 9.11 13.15 -19.34
CA HIS A 297 10.46 12.68 -19.00
C HIS A 297 10.97 13.38 -17.74
N SER A 298 11.84 12.73 -17.01
CA SER A 298 12.50 13.31 -15.85
C SER A 298 13.56 14.34 -16.32
N SER A 299 13.12 15.58 -16.50
CA SER A 299 13.95 16.71 -16.92
C SER A 299 13.41 17.99 -16.31
N ASP A 300 14.32 18.87 -15.86
CA ASP A 300 13.97 20.18 -15.31
C ASP A 300 13.46 21.18 -16.36
N GLU A 301 13.74 20.92 -17.64
CA GLU A 301 13.37 21.76 -18.78
C GLU A 301 11.95 21.43 -19.31
N GLU A 302 11.40 20.28 -18.96
CA GLU A 302 10.03 19.91 -19.31
C GLU A 302 8.98 20.72 -18.53
N PRO A 303 7.73 20.77 -19.03
CA PRO A 303 6.65 21.35 -18.25
C PRO A 303 6.47 20.65 -16.89
N PHE A 304 6.23 21.45 -15.85
CA PHE A 304 6.05 20.93 -14.50
C PHE A 304 4.88 19.95 -14.41
N SER A 305 5.14 18.77 -13.86
CA SER A 305 4.13 17.81 -13.45
C SER A 305 4.54 17.09 -12.18
N ALA A 306 3.59 16.91 -11.28
CA ALA A 306 3.80 16.23 -10.00
C ALA A 306 2.53 15.53 -9.53
N LEU A 307 2.70 14.51 -8.69
CA LEU A 307 1.61 13.76 -8.08
C LEU A 307 1.58 14.01 -6.58
N ALA A 308 0.45 14.46 -6.06
CA ALA A 308 0.21 14.56 -4.62
C ALA A 308 -0.12 13.17 -4.08
N PHE A 309 0.79 12.58 -3.31
CA PHE A 309 0.65 11.20 -2.85
C PHE A 309 0.27 11.06 -1.37
N LYS A 310 0.42 12.13 -0.59
CA LYS A 310 0.07 12.13 0.83
C LYS A 310 -0.39 13.51 1.29
N ILE A 311 -1.48 13.54 2.05
CA ILE A 311 -1.94 14.72 2.76
C ILE A 311 -1.71 14.50 4.27
N MET A 312 -1.28 15.54 4.95
CA MET A 312 -1.11 15.55 6.40
C MET A 312 -1.65 16.87 6.97
N THR A 313 -2.29 16.82 8.10
CA THR A 313 -2.73 18.01 8.82
C THR A 313 -1.72 18.34 9.91
N ASP A 314 -1.11 19.49 9.81
CA ASP A 314 -0.16 20.00 10.79
C ASP A 314 -0.82 21.09 11.65
N PRO A 315 -0.69 21.05 12.98
CA PRO A 315 -1.35 22.01 13.87
C PRO A 315 -0.88 23.46 13.70
N PHE A 316 0.30 23.69 13.10
CA PHE A 316 0.90 25.02 12.96
C PHE A 316 0.75 25.62 11.57
N VAL A 317 0.89 24.80 10.53
CA VAL A 317 0.85 25.26 9.13
C VAL A 317 -0.39 24.81 8.37
N GLY A 318 -1.23 24.00 9.01
CA GLY A 318 -2.46 23.49 8.42
C GLY A 318 -2.20 22.32 7.47
N LYS A 319 -2.85 22.30 6.31
CA LYS A 319 -2.75 21.23 5.33
C LYS A 319 -1.41 21.23 4.64
N LEU A 320 -0.70 20.10 4.72
CA LEU A 320 0.54 19.78 4.02
C LEU A 320 0.21 18.75 2.93
N ALA A 321 0.56 19.04 1.69
CA ALA A 321 0.45 18.09 0.59
C ALA A 321 1.85 17.67 0.15
N PHE A 322 2.17 16.40 0.37
CA PHE A 322 3.40 15.78 -0.12
C PHE A 322 3.23 15.44 -1.59
N PHE A 323 4.19 15.80 -2.40
CA PHE A 323 4.16 15.54 -3.83
C PHE A 323 5.53 15.11 -4.36
N ARG A 324 5.50 14.27 -5.39
CA ARG A 324 6.66 13.88 -6.20
C ARG A 324 6.64 14.65 -7.50
N VAL A 325 7.74 15.33 -7.82
CA VAL A 325 7.94 15.98 -9.13
C VAL A 325 8.42 14.95 -10.13
N TYR A 326 7.69 14.78 -11.23
CA TYR A 326 8.06 13.87 -12.32
C TYR A 326 8.75 14.60 -13.47
N SER A 327 8.38 15.84 -13.74
CA SER A 327 8.99 16.66 -14.78
C SER A 327 8.98 18.15 -14.40
N GLY A 328 9.90 18.87 -14.95
CA GLY A 328 10.01 20.31 -14.78
C GLY A 328 10.42 20.74 -13.36
N SER A 329 10.20 22.00 -13.09
CA SER A 329 10.52 22.60 -11.79
C SER A 329 9.49 23.65 -11.41
N ILE A 330 9.35 23.93 -10.10
CA ILE A 330 8.43 24.93 -9.59
C ILE A 330 9.02 25.73 -8.44
N ASN A 331 8.72 27.04 -8.43
CA ASN A 331 9.12 27.94 -7.36
C ASN A 331 8.02 28.08 -6.29
N SER A 332 8.42 28.32 -5.06
CA SER A 332 7.53 28.75 -3.99
C SER A 332 6.75 30.01 -4.41
N GLY A 333 5.47 30.08 -4.10
CA GLY A 333 4.56 31.18 -4.46
C GLY A 333 3.96 31.10 -5.85
N SER A 334 4.33 30.14 -6.69
CA SER A 334 3.80 29.94 -8.05
C SER A 334 2.35 29.47 -8.06
N TYR A 335 1.70 29.61 -9.21
CA TYR A 335 0.38 29.01 -9.47
C TYR A 335 0.53 27.70 -10.25
N ILE A 336 -0.31 26.76 -9.93
CA ILE A 336 -0.42 25.45 -10.60
C ILE A 336 -1.87 25.16 -10.99
N LEU A 337 -2.02 24.22 -11.89
CA LEU A 337 -3.30 23.58 -12.17
C LEU A 337 -3.37 22.24 -11.43
N ASN A 338 -4.36 22.05 -10.58
CA ASN A 338 -4.80 20.72 -10.17
C ASN A 338 -5.60 20.14 -11.34
N ALA A 339 -4.94 19.30 -12.17
CA ALA A 339 -5.53 18.78 -13.40
C ALA A 339 -6.69 17.83 -13.13
N THR A 340 -6.60 17.03 -12.07
CA THR A 340 -7.65 16.08 -11.66
C THR A 340 -8.97 16.80 -11.36
N LYS A 341 -8.91 17.97 -10.73
CA LYS A 341 -10.09 18.75 -10.34
C LYS A 341 -10.39 19.95 -11.26
N GLY A 342 -9.52 20.21 -12.24
CA GLY A 342 -9.65 21.35 -13.16
C GLY A 342 -9.61 22.71 -12.46
N LYS A 343 -8.88 22.83 -11.34
CA LYS A 343 -8.82 24.06 -10.51
C LYS A 343 -7.41 24.56 -10.35
N LYS A 344 -7.26 25.90 -10.41
CA LYS A 344 -5.99 26.56 -10.12
C LYS A 344 -5.81 26.72 -8.63
N GLU A 345 -4.61 26.42 -8.14
CA GLU A 345 -4.20 26.64 -6.78
C GLU A 345 -2.84 27.37 -6.72
N ARG A 346 -2.58 27.98 -5.60
CA ARG A 346 -1.30 28.63 -5.34
C ARG A 346 -0.44 27.75 -4.44
N VAL A 347 0.75 27.45 -4.87
CA VAL A 347 1.79 26.87 -4.01
C VAL A 347 2.25 27.97 -3.05
N GLY A 348 1.94 27.83 -1.77
CA GLY A 348 2.38 28.79 -0.77
C GLY A 348 3.88 28.66 -0.52
N ARG A 349 4.26 27.89 0.49
CA ARG A 349 5.64 27.52 0.79
C ARG A 349 5.90 26.10 0.36
N ILE A 350 7.11 25.84 -0.12
CA ILE A 350 7.60 24.48 -0.37
C ILE A 350 8.54 24.10 0.77
N LEU A 351 8.36 22.92 1.31
CA LEU A 351 9.08 22.42 2.47
C LEU A 351 9.77 21.10 2.13
N GLN A 352 11.03 20.99 2.47
CA GLN A 352 11.69 19.70 2.62
C GLN A 352 11.41 19.18 4.03
N MET A 353 10.95 17.94 4.09
CA MET A 353 10.60 17.32 5.35
C MET A 353 11.69 16.36 5.82
N HIS A 354 11.97 16.40 7.11
CA HIS A 354 12.79 15.43 7.82
C HIS A 354 11.96 14.90 8.99
N ALA A 355 11.13 13.92 8.71
CA ALA A 355 10.04 13.48 9.59
C ALA A 355 9.11 14.66 9.97
N ASN A 356 9.16 15.18 11.20
CA ASN A 356 8.38 16.34 11.65
C ASN A 356 9.12 17.69 11.55
N LYS A 357 10.42 17.69 11.22
CA LYS A 357 11.19 18.92 11.02
C LYS A 357 11.01 19.43 9.60
N ARG A 358 11.08 20.76 9.43
CA ARG A 358 10.79 21.44 8.16
C ARG A 358 11.93 22.37 7.80
N GLN A 359 12.30 22.35 6.53
CA GLN A 359 13.20 23.31 5.92
C GLN A 359 12.50 23.94 4.70
N GLU A 360 12.46 25.25 4.62
CA GLU A 360 11.86 25.95 3.47
C GLU A 360 12.78 25.83 2.24
N LEU A 361 12.16 25.55 1.09
CA LEU A 361 12.80 25.51 -0.22
C LEU A 361 12.20 26.60 -1.11
N ASP A 362 13.09 27.30 -1.84
CA ASP A 362 12.66 28.27 -2.84
C ASP A 362 12.13 27.60 -4.12
N LYS A 363 12.72 26.47 -4.47
CA LYS A 363 12.46 25.75 -5.72
C LYS A 363 12.63 24.25 -5.53
N VAL A 364 11.85 23.46 -6.27
CA VAL A 364 12.02 22.00 -6.43
C VAL A 364 12.12 21.62 -7.89
N TYR A 365 12.77 20.49 -8.15
CA TYR A 365 13.18 20.01 -9.45
C TYR A 365 12.60 18.61 -9.73
N SER A 366 12.75 18.15 -10.99
CA SER A 366 12.39 16.79 -11.38
C SER A 366 13.07 15.75 -10.48
N GLY A 367 12.32 14.75 -10.04
CA GLY A 367 12.78 13.72 -9.10
C GLY A 367 12.63 14.09 -7.62
N ASP A 368 12.35 15.35 -7.28
CA ASP A 368 12.20 15.77 -5.88
C ASP A 368 10.91 15.26 -5.24
N ILE A 369 11.03 14.99 -3.93
CA ILE A 369 9.90 14.79 -3.04
C ILE A 369 9.88 15.94 -2.04
N ALA A 370 8.78 16.68 -2.00
CA ALA A 370 8.60 17.83 -1.14
C ALA A 370 7.18 17.92 -0.61
N ALA A 371 6.96 18.82 0.35
CA ALA A 371 5.63 19.14 0.85
C ALA A 371 5.29 20.61 0.52
N ALA A 372 4.05 20.87 0.14
CA ALA A 372 3.56 22.21 -0.09
C ALA A 372 2.51 22.61 0.94
N VAL A 373 2.57 23.88 1.36
CA VAL A 373 1.55 24.56 2.14
C VAL A 373 0.74 25.47 1.22
N GLY A 374 -0.55 25.56 1.45
CA GLY A 374 -1.41 26.51 0.73
C GLY A 374 -2.42 25.87 -0.21
N PHE A 375 -2.30 24.60 -0.50
CA PHE A 375 -3.29 23.84 -1.25
C PHE A 375 -4.56 23.66 -0.43
N LYS A 376 -5.69 24.05 -1.00
CA LYS A 376 -7.01 23.94 -0.35
C LYS A 376 -7.81 22.74 -0.87
N LEU A 377 -7.70 22.48 -2.17
CA LEU A 377 -8.50 21.50 -2.87
C LEU A 377 -7.75 20.20 -3.16
N THR A 378 -6.43 20.28 -3.30
CA THR A 378 -5.59 19.12 -3.63
C THR A 378 -5.72 18.03 -2.55
N THR A 379 -6.00 16.80 -2.99
CA THR A 379 -6.10 15.59 -2.16
C THR A 379 -5.11 14.52 -2.63
N THR A 380 -4.99 13.44 -1.89
CA THR A 380 -4.13 12.30 -2.27
C THR A 380 -4.59 11.73 -3.61
N GLY A 381 -3.63 11.53 -4.52
CA GLY A 381 -3.87 11.05 -5.89
C GLY A 381 -4.07 12.15 -6.93
N ASP A 382 -4.18 13.42 -6.53
CA ASP A 382 -4.35 14.51 -7.49
C ASP A 382 -3.04 14.81 -8.24
N THR A 383 -3.16 15.06 -9.54
CA THR A 383 -2.06 15.58 -10.36
C THR A 383 -2.04 17.10 -10.31
N ILE A 384 -0.88 17.66 -10.04
CA ILE A 384 -0.60 19.09 -10.11
C ILE A 384 0.40 19.37 -11.22
N CYS A 385 0.12 20.33 -12.09
CA CYS A 385 0.95 20.57 -13.28
C CYS A 385 0.97 22.03 -13.71
N ASP A 386 1.77 22.32 -14.75
CA ASP A 386 1.76 23.60 -15.45
C ASP A 386 0.41 23.79 -16.16
N GLU A 387 -0.17 24.96 -16.00
CA GLU A 387 -1.47 25.31 -16.60
C GLU A 387 -1.45 25.29 -18.14
N ARG A 388 -0.30 25.58 -18.76
CA ARG A 388 -0.19 25.67 -20.22
C ARG A 388 -0.02 24.31 -20.89
N ASN A 389 0.45 23.34 -20.13
CA ASN A 389 0.72 21.98 -20.60
C ASN A 389 0.09 20.96 -19.63
N PRO A 390 -1.25 20.94 -19.54
CA PRO A 390 -1.92 20.10 -18.56
C PRO A 390 -1.69 18.61 -18.85
N VAL A 391 -1.54 17.84 -17.78
CA VAL A 391 -1.46 16.38 -17.79
C VAL A 391 -2.17 15.84 -16.57
N ILE A 392 -2.88 14.74 -16.73
CA ILE A 392 -3.40 13.93 -15.64
C ILE A 392 -2.58 12.64 -15.63
N LEU A 393 -1.78 12.47 -14.60
CA LEU A 393 -1.03 11.24 -14.37
C LEU A 393 -2.00 10.15 -13.89
N GLU A 394 -1.62 8.89 -14.04
CA GLU A 394 -2.42 7.77 -13.60
C GLU A 394 -2.87 7.92 -12.14
N SER A 395 -4.16 7.75 -11.89
CA SER A 395 -4.76 7.89 -10.57
C SER A 395 -4.40 6.72 -9.66
N MET A 396 -4.39 6.98 -8.34
CA MET A 396 -4.29 5.93 -7.34
C MET A 396 -5.68 5.36 -7.06
N GLU A 397 -5.80 4.04 -7.08
CA GLU A 397 -6.98 3.34 -6.60
C GLU A 397 -6.75 2.91 -5.15
N PHE A 398 -7.74 3.11 -4.30
CA PHE A 398 -7.65 2.76 -2.89
C PHE A 398 -8.68 1.69 -2.56
N PRO A 399 -8.30 0.68 -1.74
CA PRO A 399 -9.24 -0.35 -1.31
C PRO A 399 -10.36 0.23 -0.45
N GLU A 400 -11.54 -0.35 -0.56
CA GLU A 400 -12.68 0.00 0.28
C GLU A 400 -12.45 -0.46 1.73
N PRO A 401 -12.88 0.32 2.73
CA PRO A 401 -12.78 -0.08 4.13
C PRO A 401 -13.59 -1.35 4.41
N VAL A 402 -13.09 -2.18 5.32
CA VAL A 402 -13.61 -3.52 5.58
C VAL A 402 -14.40 -3.60 6.89
N ILE A 403 -14.01 -2.83 7.91
CA ILE A 403 -14.68 -2.81 9.22
C ILE A 403 -15.26 -1.43 9.53
N GLU A 404 -16.32 -1.44 10.33
CA GLU A 404 -17.01 -0.24 10.77
C GLU A 404 -17.18 -0.21 12.28
N LEU A 405 -17.08 1.00 12.86
CA LEU A 405 -17.34 1.29 14.27
C LEU A 405 -18.35 2.43 14.36
N ALA A 406 -19.28 2.32 15.29
CA ALA A 406 -20.08 3.46 15.71
C ALA A 406 -19.30 4.30 16.71
N ILE A 407 -19.24 5.61 16.48
CA ILE A 407 -18.55 6.56 17.35
C ILE A 407 -19.48 7.69 17.77
N GLU A 408 -19.53 7.99 19.06
CA GLU A 408 -20.37 9.05 19.61
C GLU A 408 -19.55 9.95 20.53
N PRO A 409 -19.63 11.28 20.40
CA PRO A 409 -18.93 12.17 21.29
C PRO A 409 -19.56 12.11 22.70
N LYS A 410 -18.75 12.10 23.74
CA LYS A 410 -19.23 12.07 25.14
C LYS A 410 -20.03 13.32 25.50
N THR A 411 -19.88 14.42 24.78
CA THR A 411 -20.57 15.68 25.05
C THR A 411 -21.19 16.27 23.78
N LYS A 412 -22.35 16.94 23.90
CA LYS A 412 -23.00 17.62 22.77
C LYS A 412 -22.10 18.70 22.12
N ALA A 413 -21.28 19.37 22.90
CA ALA A 413 -20.31 20.36 22.40
C ALA A 413 -19.19 19.69 21.55
N GLY A 414 -18.91 18.41 21.77
CA GLY A 414 -17.93 17.65 21.00
C GLY A 414 -18.39 17.26 19.61
N GLN A 415 -19.71 17.29 19.31
CA GLN A 415 -20.24 16.78 18.04
C GLN A 415 -19.73 17.54 16.81
N GLY A 416 -19.74 18.87 16.87
CA GLY A 416 -19.20 19.69 15.78
C GLY A 416 -17.69 19.52 15.61
N LYS A 417 -16.93 19.49 16.72
CA LYS A 417 -15.48 19.24 16.69
C LYS A 417 -15.14 17.84 16.15
N MET A 418 -15.94 16.83 16.50
CA MET A 418 -15.76 15.48 16.01
C MET A 418 -15.93 15.41 14.48
N GLY A 419 -16.97 16.06 13.94
CA GLY A 419 -17.20 16.12 12.50
C GLY A 419 -16.04 16.77 11.74
N GLU A 420 -15.52 17.91 12.24
CA GLU A 420 -14.36 18.58 11.65
C GLU A 420 -13.08 17.73 11.75
N ALA A 421 -12.87 17.05 12.87
CA ALA A 421 -11.71 16.18 13.08
C ALA A 421 -11.77 14.95 12.15
N LEU A 422 -12.93 14.28 12.07
CA LEU A 422 -13.13 13.13 11.18
C LEU A 422 -12.97 13.52 9.70
N ALA A 423 -13.44 14.71 9.28
CA ALA A 423 -13.23 15.21 7.93
C ALA A 423 -11.75 15.40 7.60
N LYS A 424 -10.94 15.94 8.54
CA LYS A 424 -9.50 16.10 8.37
C LYS A 424 -8.79 14.75 8.27
N LEU A 425 -9.16 13.80 9.14
CA LEU A 425 -8.59 12.45 9.12
C LEU A 425 -8.93 11.72 7.81
N ALA A 426 -10.14 11.91 7.27
CA ALA A 426 -10.55 11.37 5.98
C ALA A 426 -9.82 12.03 4.79
N GLU A 427 -9.38 13.30 4.92
CA GLU A 427 -8.52 13.93 3.91
C GLU A 427 -7.09 13.36 3.92
N GLU A 428 -6.60 12.93 5.08
CA GLU A 428 -5.27 12.35 5.24
C GLU A 428 -5.21 10.90 4.74
N ASP A 429 -6.25 10.13 5.07
CA ASP A 429 -6.33 8.70 4.75
C ASP A 429 -7.53 8.39 3.85
N PRO A 430 -7.31 8.09 2.57
CA PRO A 430 -8.38 7.80 1.62
C PRO A 430 -9.12 6.49 1.90
N THR A 431 -8.59 5.59 2.75
CA THR A 431 -9.26 4.36 3.19
C THR A 431 -10.06 4.53 4.47
N PHE A 432 -9.92 5.68 5.12
CA PHE A 432 -10.77 6.04 6.25
C PHE A 432 -11.99 6.80 5.75
N ARG A 433 -13.16 6.36 6.16
CA ARG A 433 -14.43 7.02 5.86
C ARG A 433 -15.21 7.30 7.13
N ALA A 434 -15.90 8.42 7.14
CA ALA A 434 -16.84 8.78 8.19
C ALA A 434 -18.14 9.24 7.56
N HIS A 435 -19.26 8.69 8.02
CA HIS A 435 -20.59 9.11 7.56
C HIS A 435 -21.60 9.01 8.71
N THR A 436 -22.68 9.74 8.58
CA THR A 436 -23.78 9.63 9.54
C THR A 436 -24.84 8.70 8.98
N ASN A 437 -25.16 7.65 9.73
CA ASN A 437 -26.25 6.77 9.41
C ASN A 437 -27.58 7.56 9.56
N GLN A 438 -28.31 7.74 8.49
CA GLN A 438 -29.54 8.54 8.48
C GLN A 438 -30.68 7.92 9.29
N GLU A 439 -30.70 6.59 9.45
CA GLU A 439 -31.73 5.87 10.20
C GLU A 439 -31.48 5.94 11.71
N THR A 440 -30.23 5.78 12.12
CA THR A 440 -29.86 5.71 13.56
C THR A 440 -29.34 7.05 14.10
N GLY A 441 -28.96 7.98 13.23
CA GLY A 441 -28.30 9.23 13.60
C GLY A 441 -26.88 9.07 14.14
N GLN A 442 -26.35 7.81 14.14
CA GLN A 442 -25.02 7.53 14.61
C GLN A 442 -23.96 7.91 13.59
N THR A 443 -22.85 8.41 14.05
CA THR A 443 -21.66 8.59 13.22
C THR A 443 -20.94 7.24 13.11
N ILE A 444 -20.75 6.76 11.90
CA ILE A 444 -20.05 5.51 11.60
C ILE A 444 -18.69 5.88 11.02
N ILE A 445 -17.65 5.25 11.53
CA ILE A 445 -16.29 5.30 10.97
C ILE A 445 -15.95 3.95 10.39
N ALA A 446 -15.33 3.95 9.22
CA ALA A 446 -14.94 2.75 8.49
C ALA A 446 -13.44 2.79 8.19
N GLY A 447 -12.76 1.64 8.29
CA GLY A 447 -11.33 1.52 8.08
C GLY A 447 -10.89 0.11 7.69
N MET A 448 -9.58 -0.06 7.48
CA MET A 448 -8.99 -1.28 6.96
C MET A 448 -8.85 -2.39 8.00
N GLY A 449 -8.81 -2.06 9.27
CA GLY A 449 -8.65 -3.03 10.34
C GLY A 449 -8.89 -2.43 11.73
N GLU A 450 -8.88 -3.30 12.74
CA GLU A 450 -9.14 -2.92 14.12
C GLU A 450 -8.10 -1.93 14.64
N LEU A 451 -6.81 -2.20 14.38
CA LEU A 451 -5.71 -1.31 14.77
C LEU A 451 -5.79 0.04 14.08
N HIS A 452 -6.19 0.07 12.81
CA HIS A 452 -6.38 1.31 12.07
C HIS A 452 -7.43 2.21 12.75
N LEU A 453 -8.61 1.66 13.05
CA LEU A 453 -9.67 2.43 13.71
C LEU A 453 -9.31 2.83 15.15
N ASP A 454 -8.59 1.98 15.89
CA ASP A 454 -8.08 2.32 17.23
C ASP A 454 -7.16 3.55 17.19
N ILE A 455 -6.28 3.61 16.20
CA ILE A 455 -5.38 4.75 16.03
C ILE A 455 -6.16 6.01 15.67
N ILE A 456 -7.15 5.93 14.79
CA ILE A 456 -8.02 7.06 14.45
C ILE A 456 -8.74 7.60 15.69
N VAL A 457 -9.28 6.72 16.52
CA VAL A 457 -9.98 7.10 17.78
C VAL A 457 -8.99 7.75 18.78
N ASP A 458 -7.81 7.20 18.89
CA ASP A 458 -6.77 7.75 19.77
C ASP A 458 -6.27 9.13 19.26
N ARG A 459 -6.15 9.31 17.94
CA ARG A 459 -5.85 10.62 17.33
C ARG A 459 -6.95 11.65 17.58
N LEU A 460 -8.23 11.27 17.54
CA LEU A 460 -9.33 12.15 17.92
C LEU A 460 -9.17 12.68 19.32
N LEU A 461 -8.76 11.83 20.27
CA LEU A 461 -8.53 12.23 21.65
C LEU A 461 -7.27 13.11 21.79
N ARG A 462 -6.13 12.67 21.26
CA ARG A 462 -4.82 13.31 21.50
C ARG A 462 -4.64 14.59 20.70
N GLU A 463 -4.95 14.58 19.40
CA GLU A 463 -4.72 15.71 18.51
C GLU A 463 -5.86 16.72 18.54
N PHE A 464 -7.11 16.23 18.49
CA PHE A 464 -8.30 17.08 18.37
C PHE A 464 -9.01 17.36 19.71
N LYS A 465 -8.58 16.71 20.79
CA LYS A 465 -9.20 16.83 22.14
C LYS A 465 -10.69 16.49 22.14
N VAL A 466 -11.08 15.47 21.38
CA VAL A 466 -12.45 14.96 21.29
C VAL A 466 -12.53 13.62 21.98
N GLU A 467 -13.24 13.58 23.10
CA GLU A 467 -13.56 12.32 23.78
C GLU A 467 -14.80 11.70 23.14
N ALA A 468 -14.69 10.43 22.75
CA ALA A 468 -15.77 9.68 22.12
C ALA A 468 -15.99 8.32 22.79
N ASN A 469 -17.22 7.84 22.76
CA ASN A 469 -17.55 6.46 23.03
C ASN A 469 -17.52 5.68 21.73
N VAL A 470 -16.93 4.51 21.76
CA VAL A 470 -16.81 3.64 20.60
C VAL A 470 -17.72 2.44 20.79
N GLY A 471 -18.55 2.16 19.80
CA GLY A 471 -19.38 0.96 19.75
C GLY A 471 -18.59 -0.28 19.28
N ALA A 472 -19.25 -1.44 19.33
CA ALA A 472 -18.66 -2.66 18.77
C ALA A 472 -18.36 -2.49 17.28
N PRO A 473 -17.26 -3.08 16.78
CA PRO A 473 -16.98 -3.08 15.36
C PRO A 473 -18.14 -3.65 14.56
N GLN A 474 -18.47 -3.01 13.45
CA GLN A 474 -19.47 -3.51 12.51
C GLN A 474 -18.78 -4.05 11.26
N VAL A 475 -19.29 -5.19 10.79
CA VAL A 475 -18.79 -5.84 9.58
C VAL A 475 -19.48 -5.24 8.36
N SER A 476 -18.72 -4.90 7.35
CA SER A 476 -19.26 -4.42 6.07
C SER A 476 -19.79 -5.60 5.25
N TYR A 477 -21.00 -6.02 5.57
CA TYR A 477 -21.69 -7.02 4.77
C TYR A 477 -22.03 -6.47 3.39
N LYS A 478 -22.17 -7.40 2.43
CA LYS A 478 -22.64 -7.12 1.07
C LYS A 478 -23.80 -8.02 0.75
N GLU A 479 -24.54 -7.73 -0.31
CA GLU A 479 -25.59 -8.59 -0.82
C GLU A 479 -25.21 -9.09 -2.22
N THR A 480 -25.80 -10.20 -2.64
CA THR A 480 -25.79 -10.65 -4.02
C THR A 480 -27.04 -11.49 -4.29
N PHE A 481 -27.23 -11.94 -5.50
CA PHE A 481 -28.30 -12.85 -5.87
C PHE A 481 -27.73 -14.06 -6.62
N THR A 482 -28.42 -15.19 -6.56
CA THR A 482 -27.88 -16.48 -7.01
C THR A 482 -28.50 -16.98 -8.29
N LYS A 483 -29.63 -16.42 -8.72
CA LYS A 483 -30.38 -16.87 -9.91
C LYS A 483 -30.49 -15.77 -10.95
N GLU A 484 -30.34 -16.15 -12.20
CA GLU A 484 -30.65 -15.29 -13.32
C GLU A 484 -32.16 -14.96 -13.35
N VAL A 485 -32.50 -13.70 -13.52
CA VAL A 485 -33.90 -13.22 -13.48
C VAL A 485 -34.14 -12.19 -14.58
N SER A 486 -35.24 -12.37 -15.30
CA SER A 486 -35.77 -11.33 -16.18
C SER A 486 -36.93 -10.59 -15.50
N VAL A 487 -36.86 -9.28 -15.52
CA VAL A 487 -37.84 -8.39 -14.87
C VAL A 487 -38.44 -7.44 -15.90
N ASP A 488 -39.75 -7.38 -15.89
CA ASP A 488 -40.55 -6.37 -16.60
C ASP A 488 -40.92 -5.29 -15.57
N SER A 489 -40.43 -4.06 -15.75
CA SER A 489 -40.60 -2.96 -14.81
C SER A 489 -41.18 -1.74 -15.49
N LYS A 490 -42.34 -1.33 -15.01
CA LYS A 490 -43.06 -0.18 -15.54
C LYS A 490 -43.33 0.85 -14.43
N TYR A 491 -42.82 2.04 -14.63
CA TYR A 491 -43.16 3.19 -13.81
C TYR A 491 -44.12 4.11 -14.59
N ALA A 492 -45.34 4.20 -14.13
CA ALA A 492 -46.33 5.08 -14.71
C ALA A 492 -47.03 5.85 -13.58
N LYS A 493 -46.97 7.19 -13.60
CA LYS A 493 -47.62 8.05 -12.63
C LYS A 493 -48.31 9.22 -13.35
N GLN A 494 -49.58 9.44 -13.07
CA GLN A 494 -50.35 10.53 -13.60
C GLN A 494 -50.90 11.37 -12.43
N SER A 495 -50.45 12.59 -12.28
CA SER A 495 -50.86 13.50 -11.22
C SER A 495 -51.09 14.87 -11.84
N GLY A 496 -52.34 15.10 -12.39
CA GLY A 496 -52.84 16.39 -12.78
C GLY A 496 -51.92 17.28 -13.63
N GLY A 497 -51.58 16.84 -14.85
CA GLY A 497 -50.68 17.54 -15.77
C GLY A 497 -49.90 16.55 -16.63
N ARG A 498 -48.63 16.85 -16.98
CA ARG A 498 -47.75 15.96 -17.70
C ARG A 498 -47.46 14.73 -16.84
N GLY A 499 -47.77 13.53 -17.36
CA GLY A 499 -47.50 12.25 -16.68
C GLY A 499 -46.02 11.87 -16.63
N GLN A 500 -45.71 10.80 -15.98
CA GLN A 500 -44.38 10.16 -15.99
C GLN A 500 -44.52 8.73 -16.47
N TYR A 501 -43.69 8.31 -17.43
CA TYR A 501 -43.72 6.97 -18.01
C TYR A 501 -42.33 6.47 -18.30
N GLY A 502 -41.95 5.36 -17.69
CA GLY A 502 -40.72 4.61 -17.98
C GLY A 502 -41.01 3.12 -17.92
N HIS A 503 -40.64 2.38 -18.95
CA HIS A 503 -40.85 0.94 -19.01
C HIS A 503 -39.63 0.25 -19.61
N CYS A 504 -39.02 -0.64 -18.83
CA CYS A 504 -37.86 -1.41 -19.26
C CYS A 504 -38.00 -2.88 -18.88
N LYS A 505 -37.52 -3.75 -19.76
CA LYS A 505 -37.32 -5.17 -19.46
C LYS A 505 -35.82 -5.43 -19.37
N VAL A 506 -35.41 -5.90 -18.21
CA VAL A 506 -34.00 -6.10 -17.86
C VAL A 506 -33.77 -7.53 -17.42
N LYS A 507 -32.73 -8.13 -17.98
CA LYS A 507 -32.21 -9.44 -17.58
C LYS A 507 -31.06 -9.21 -16.61
N PHE A 508 -31.15 -9.75 -15.44
CA PHE A 508 -30.12 -9.72 -14.41
C PHE A 508 -29.45 -11.08 -14.32
N THR A 509 -28.16 -11.11 -14.47
CA THR A 509 -27.34 -12.31 -14.35
C THR A 509 -26.33 -12.12 -13.23
N PRO A 510 -26.25 -13.07 -12.27
CA PRO A 510 -25.24 -12.99 -11.24
C PRO A 510 -23.83 -13.15 -11.81
N MET A 511 -22.92 -12.29 -11.40
CA MET A 511 -21.50 -12.39 -11.68
C MET A 511 -20.72 -12.77 -10.41
N ASP A 512 -19.44 -13.07 -10.56
CA ASP A 512 -18.57 -13.29 -9.41
C ASP A 512 -18.48 -12.01 -8.57
N PRO A 513 -18.92 -12.02 -7.31
CA PRO A 513 -18.84 -10.86 -6.43
C PRO A 513 -17.41 -10.45 -6.07
N ASN A 514 -16.42 -11.30 -6.36
CA ASN A 514 -14.99 -11.06 -6.13
C ASN A 514 -14.22 -10.78 -7.43
N GLY A 515 -14.91 -10.65 -8.55
CA GLY A 515 -14.31 -10.31 -9.84
C GLY A 515 -13.84 -8.85 -9.90
N GLU A 516 -13.02 -8.54 -10.91
CA GLU A 516 -12.57 -7.17 -11.16
C GLU A 516 -13.74 -6.21 -11.45
N GLU A 517 -14.78 -6.70 -12.11
CA GLU A 517 -15.96 -5.94 -12.48
C GLU A 517 -17.17 -6.45 -11.65
N ILE A 518 -17.52 -5.70 -10.61
CA ILE A 518 -18.62 -6.06 -9.68
C ILE A 518 -20.00 -5.61 -10.16
N PHE A 519 -20.06 -4.68 -11.11
CA PHE A 519 -21.28 -4.17 -11.73
C PHE A 519 -21.05 -3.93 -13.21
N LYS A 520 -21.94 -4.43 -14.05
CA LYS A 520 -21.92 -4.22 -15.50
C LYS A 520 -23.31 -3.96 -16.04
N PHE A 521 -23.42 -2.90 -16.84
CA PHE A 521 -24.67 -2.57 -17.55
C PHE A 521 -24.48 -2.73 -19.06
N GLU A 522 -25.37 -3.46 -19.69
CA GLU A 522 -25.39 -3.68 -21.13
C GLU A 522 -26.76 -3.36 -21.73
N SER A 523 -26.80 -3.04 -23.00
CA SER A 523 -28.04 -2.83 -23.73
C SER A 523 -28.07 -3.66 -25.02
N SER A 524 -29.09 -4.46 -25.15
CA SER A 524 -29.44 -5.19 -26.39
C SER A 524 -30.80 -4.79 -26.96
N VAL A 525 -31.26 -3.57 -26.68
CA VAL A 525 -32.52 -3.05 -27.18
C VAL A 525 -32.47 -2.90 -28.69
N VAL A 526 -33.45 -3.44 -29.39
CA VAL A 526 -33.58 -3.38 -30.85
C VAL A 526 -34.87 -2.65 -31.26
N GLY A 527 -34.89 -2.08 -32.47
CA GLY A 527 -36.08 -1.47 -33.04
C GLY A 527 -36.54 -0.16 -32.39
N GLY A 528 -35.72 0.47 -31.54
CA GLY A 528 -36.09 1.74 -30.88
C GLY A 528 -37.17 1.61 -29.81
N ALA A 529 -37.35 0.42 -29.23
CA ALA A 529 -38.31 0.18 -28.16
C ALA A 529 -38.11 1.12 -26.96
N ILE A 530 -36.85 1.45 -26.67
CA ILE A 530 -36.48 2.54 -25.76
C ILE A 530 -35.58 3.51 -26.57
N PRO A 531 -35.86 4.84 -26.56
CA PRO A 531 -34.98 5.83 -27.15
C PRO A 531 -33.57 5.75 -26.54
N LYS A 532 -32.54 5.88 -27.39
CA LYS A 532 -31.13 5.73 -26.96
C LYS A 532 -30.76 6.66 -25.80
N GLU A 533 -31.34 7.84 -25.76
CA GLU A 533 -31.12 8.85 -24.70
C GLU A 533 -31.58 8.41 -23.32
N TYR A 534 -32.56 7.49 -23.22
CA TYR A 534 -33.07 7.00 -21.92
C TYR A 534 -32.41 5.72 -21.42
N ILE A 535 -31.64 5.03 -22.27
CA ILE A 535 -30.96 3.79 -21.89
C ILE A 535 -29.94 4.01 -20.78
N PRO A 536 -29.07 5.05 -20.82
CA PRO A 536 -28.16 5.35 -19.71
C PRO A 536 -28.90 5.57 -18.38
N ALA A 537 -30.01 6.26 -18.40
CA ALA A 537 -30.81 6.53 -17.18
C ALA A 537 -31.34 5.23 -16.53
N VAL A 538 -31.66 4.20 -17.33
CA VAL A 538 -32.00 2.86 -16.78
C VAL A 538 -30.79 2.27 -16.05
N GLY A 539 -29.60 2.35 -16.65
CA GLY A 539 -28.35 1.86 -16.06
C GLY A 539 -28.02 2.57 -14.75
N GLU A 540 -28.06 3.91 -14.75
CA GLU A 540 -27.84 4.73 -13.56
C GLU A 540 -28.84 4.40 -12.43
N GLY A 541 -30.12 4.19 -12.76
CA GLY A 541 -31.14 3.79 -11.80
C GLY A 541 -30.90 2.42 -11.19
N ILE A 542 -30.35 1.48 -11.97
CA ILE A 542 -29.96 0.16 -11.50
C ILE A 542 -28.73 0.27 -10.60
N GLU A 543 -27.72 1.01 -11.04
CA GLU A 543 -26.47 1.20 -10.30
C GLU A 543 -26.71 1.92 -8.95
N GLU A 544 -27.52 2.97 -8.93
CA GLU A 544 -27.87 3.63 -7.68
C GLU A 544 -28.63 2.68 -6.73
N ALA A 545 -29.55 1.88 -7.27
CA ALA A 545 -30.28 0.90 -6.47
C ALA A 545 -29.38 -0.24 -5.96
N SER A 546 -28.31 -0.60 -6.67
CA SER A 546 -27.37 -1.61 -6.22
C SER A 546 -26.53 -1.19 -5.02
N LYS A 547 -26.38 0.11 -4.78
CA LYS A 547 -25.71 0.65 -3.59
C LYS A 547 -26.45 0.35 -2.28
N SER A 548 -27.73 -0.03 -2.37
CA SER A 548 -28.55 -0.39 -1.22
C SER A 548 -29.44 -1.59 -1.55
N GLY A 549 -29.00 -2.77 -1.12
CA GLY A 549 -29.73 -4.03 -1.33
C GLY A 549 -31.04 -4.12 -0.56
N ILE A 550 -31.77 -5.21 -0.76
CA ILE A 550 -33.13 -5.40 -0.22
C ILE A 550 -33.19 -6.20 1.09
N LEU A 551 -32.14 -6.93 1.45
CA LEU A 551 -32.12 -7.76 2.66
C LEU A 551 -31.83 -6.93 3.91
N GLY A 552 -30.69 -6.25 3.89
CA GLY A 552 -30.25 -5.41 4.98
C GLY A 552 -29.84 -3.99 4.54
N GLY A 553 -30.08 -3.64 3.27
CA GLY A 553 -29.63 -2.38 2.71
C GLY A 553 -28.12 -2.28 2.48
N PHE A 554 -27.45 -3.43 2.34
CA PHE A 554 -26.02 -3.48 2.06
C PHE A 554 -25.76 -3.37 0.54
N PRO A 555 -24.61 -2.83 0.10
CA PRO A 555 -24.29 -2.78 -1.32
C PRO A 555 -24.30 -4.16 -1.96
N VAL A 556 -24.81 -4.23 -3.20
CA VAL A 556 -24.92 -5.48 -3.96
C VAL A 556 -23.74 -5.63 -4.89
N LEU A 557 -23.10 -6.80 -4.87
CA LEU A 557 -21.95 -7.16 -5.70
C LEU A 557 -22.34 -8.23 -6.73
N GLY A 558 -21.62 -8.23 -7.86
CA GLY A 558 -21.76 -9.27 -8.88
C GLY A 558 -23.03 -9.14 -9.73
N VAL A 559 -23.27 -7.97 -10.32
CA VAL A 559 -24.49 -7.66 -11.07
C VAL A 559 -24.17 -7.41 -12.55
N LEU A 560 -24.65 -8.25 -13.44
CA LEU A 560 -24.77 -7.94 -14.85
C LEU A 560 -26.22 -7.64 -15.18
N ALA A 561 -26.50 -6.42 -15.62
CA ALA A 561 -27.82 -5.97 -16.04
C ALA A 561 -27.85 -5.71 -17.53
N ASN A 562 -28.66 -6.43 -18.27
CA ASN A 562 -28.88 -6.23 -19.71
C ASN A 562 -30.31 -5.79 -19.96
N VAL A 563 -30.48 -4.52 -20.37
CA VAL A 563 -31.78 -4.04 -20.88
C VAL A 563 -31.96 -4.51 -22.32
N TYR A 564 -33.04 -5.26 -22.57
CA TYR A 564 -33.27 -5.88 -23.87
C TYR A 564 -34.54 -5.45 -24.57
N ASP A 565 -35.54 -4.90 -23.84
CA ASP A 565 -36.80 -4.45 -24.38
C ASP A 565 -37.44 -3.38 -23.45
N GLY A 566 -38.50 -2.75 -23.91
CA GLY A 566 -39.26 -1.78 -23.13
C GLY A 566 -40.28 -1.04 -23.97
N SER A 567 -40.77 0.06 -23.50
CA SER A 567 -41.61 0.97 -24.25
C SER A 567 -41.53 2.41 -23.71
N TYR A 568 -41.84 3.39 -24.52
CA TYR A 568 -41.85 4.77 -24.14
C TYR A 568 -43.17 5.42 -24.54
N HIS A 569 -43.43 6.59 -23.99
CA HIS A 569 -44.57 7.44 -24.32
C HIS A 569 -44.04 8.81 -24.79
N GLU A 570 -44.47 9.28 -25.95
CA GLU A 570 -43.91 10.47 -26.59
C GLU A 570 -43.96 11.75 -25.72
N VAL A 571 -44.94 11.85 -24.83
CA VAL A 571 -45.17 13.05 -24.00
C VAL A 571 -44.72 12.85 -22.55
N ASP A 572 -44.92 11.65 -21.99
CA ASP A 572 -44.75 11.39 -20.55
C ASP A 572 -43.42 10.70 -20.20
N SER A 573 -42.65 10.26 -21.18
CA SER A 573 -41.32 9.67 -20.93
C SER A 573 -40.29 10.75 -20.62
N SER A 574 -39.39 10.40 -19.68
CA SER A 574 -38.27 11.24 -19.24
C SER A 574 -37.15 10.37 -18.70
N GLU A 575 -35.94 10.90 -18.68
CA GLU A 575 -34.78 10.24 -18.05
C GLU A 575 -35.09 9.80 -16.61
N MET A 576 -35.70 10.68 -15.81
CA MET A 576 -36.12 10.40 -14.44
C MET A 576 -37.08 9.21 -14.35
N ALA A 577 -38.05 9.10 -15.28
CA ALA A 577 -39.00 7.99 -15.26
C ALA A 577 -38.33 6.66 -15.58
N PHE A 578 -37.34 6.63 -16.51
CA PHE A 578 -36.55 5.47 -16.83
C PHE A 578 -35.55 5.11 -15.72
N HIS A 579 -34.97 6.09 -15.06
CA HIS A 579 -34.14 5.90 -13.87
C HIS A 579 -34.92 5.19 -12.76
N ILE A 580 -36.12 5.65 -12.47
CA ILE A 580 -37.01 5.03 -11.48
C ILE A 580 -37.41 3.61 -11.92
N ALA A 581 -37.74 3.41 -13.21
CA ALA A 581 -38.06 2.09 -13.74
C ALA A 581 -36.88 1.11 -13.61
N GLY A 582 -35.65 1.57 -13.86
CA GLY A 582 -34.41 0.81 -13.64
C GLY A 582 -34.22 0.42 -12.16
N SER A 583 -34.36 1.37 -11.27
CA SER A 583 -34.30 1.13 -9.81
C SER A 583 -35.34 0.10 -9.35
N MET A 584 -36.58 0.21 -9.84
CA MET A 584 -37.64 -0.75 -9.56
C MET A 584 -37.34 -2.15 -10.13
N ALA A 585 -36.79 -2.22 -11.35
CA ALA A 585 -36.36 -3.47 -11.98
C ALA A 585 -35.34 -4.20 -11.12
N PHE A 586 -34.32 -3.50 -10.64
CA PHE A 586 -33.30 -4.06 -9.77
C PHE A 586 -33.87 -4.61 -8.46
N LYS A 587 -34.67 -3.82 -7.75
CA LYS A 587 -35.30 -4.26 -6.49
C LYS A 587 -36.19 -5.51 -6.68
N ASN A 588 -36.89 -5.61 -7.81
CA ASN A 588 -37.70 -6.76 -8.15
C ASN A 588 -36.84 -7.98 -8.53
N ALA A 589 -35.71 -7.75 -9.22
CA ALA A 589 -34.75 -8.78 -9.54
C ALA A 589 -34.15 -9.41 -8.28
N MET A 590 -33.72 -8.59 -7.33
CA MET A 590 -33.19 -9.06 -6.05
C MET A 590 -34.20 -9.93 -5.29
N ARG A 591 -35.50 -9.56 -5.28
CA ARG A 591 -36.54 -10.35 -4.64
C ARG A 591 -36.75 -11.71 -5.29
N LYS A 592 -36.63 -11.82 -6.61
CA LYS A 592 -36.86 -13.04 -7.39
C LYS A 592 -35.59 -13.87 -7.56
N GLY A 593 -34.41 -13.25 -7.45
CA GLY A 593 -33.12 -13.87 -7.72
C GLY A 593 -32.49 -14.61 -6.55
N ASP A 594 -33.23 -14.87 -5.47
CA ASP A 594 -32.75 -15.46 -4.21
C ASP A 594 -31.55 -14.67 -3.68
N ALA A 595 -31.83 -13.44 -3.22
CA ALA A 595 -30.83 -12.59 -2.61
C ALA A 595 -30.22 -13.23 -1.36
N ILE A 596 -28.91 -13.16 -1.25
CA ILE A 596 -28.13 -13.67 -0.11
C ILE A 596 -27.19 -12.60 0.42
N LEU A 597 -26.83 -12.76 1.68
CA LEU A 597 -25.84 -11.91 2.34
C LEU A 597 -24.44 -12.46 2.13
N LEU A 598 -23.49 -11.59 1.92
CA LEU A 598 -22.07 -11.89 1.83
C LEU A 598 -21.34 -11.31 3.04
N GLU A 599 -20.36 -12.05 3.55
CA GLU A 599 -19.46 -11.60 4.61
C GLU A 599 -18.01 -11.56 4.12
N PRO A 600 -17.19 -10.60 4.60
CA PRO A 600 -15.79 -10.56 4.29
C PRO A 600 -15.05 -11.72 4.97
N ILE A 601 -14.32 -12.47 4.19
CA ILE A 601 -13.42 -13.54 4.64
C ILE A 601 -12.00 -13.01 4.66
N MET A 602 -11.35 -13.20 5.80
CA MET A 602 -9.98 -12.81 6.02
C MET A 602 -9.05 -14.00 5.86
N LYS A 603 -7.99 -13.84 5.11
CA LYS A 603 -6.84 -14.73 5.15
C LYS A 603 -6.06 -14.43 6.41
N VAL A 604 -5.95 -15.42 7.27
CA VAL A 604 -5.28 -15.29 8.57
C VAL A 604 -4.03 -16.15 8.58
N GLU A 605 -2.94 -15.59 9.02
CA GLU A 605 -1.66 -16.26 9.19
C GLU A 605 -1.23 -16.07 10.63
N VAL A 606 -1.10 -17.19 11.34
CA VAL A 606 -0.75 -17.17 12.76
C VAL A 606 0.57 -17.87 12.96
N THR A 607 1.53 -17.17 13.53
CA THR A 607 2.85 -17.71 13.87
C THR A 607 2.93 -17.94 15.36
N MET A 608 3.38 -19.12 15.76
CA MET A 608 3.47 -19.49 17.16
C MET A 608 4.52 -20.59 17.36
N PRO A 609 5.03 -20.78 18.61
CA PRO A 609 5.77 -21.99 18.96
C PRO A 609 4.91 -23.26 18.76
N GLU A 610 5.54 -24.34 18.35
CA GLU A 610 4.85 -25.61 18.00
C GLU A 610 3.92 -26.13 19.11
N GLU A 611 4.26 -25.90 20.36
CA GLU A 611 3.47 -26.32 21.52
C GLU A 611 2.06 -25.73 21.58
N TYR A 612 1.80 -24.56 20.95
CA TYR A 612 0.49 -23.90 20.91
C TYR A 612 -0.29 -24.13 19.62
N MET A 613 0.28 -24.86 18.65
CA MET A 613 -0.35 -25.06 17.35
C MET A 613 -1.75 -25.69 17.46
N GLY A 614 -1.92 -26.68 18.33
CA GLY A 614 -3.21 -27.33 18.55
C GLY A 614 -4.30 -26.37 19.05
N ASP A 615 -3.96 -25.52 20.00
CA ASP A 615 -4.88 -24.54 20.57
C ASP A 615 -5.27 -23.46 19.55
N VAL A 616 -4.33 -23.02 18.74
CA VAL A 616 -4.55 -22.04 17.66
C VAL A 616 -5.45 -22.62 16.57
N ILE A 617 -5.21 -23.85 16.12
CA ILE A 617 -6.06 -24.54 15.12
C ILE A 617 -7.46 -24.73 15.68
N GLY A 618 -7.58 -25.14 16.93
CA GLY A 618 -8.87 -25.28 17.62
C GLY A 618 -9.64 -23.97 17.69
N ASP A 619 -8.95 -22.86 17.97
CA ASP A 619 -9.54 -21.53 18.02
C ASP A 619 -10.01 -21.04 16.65
N ILE A 620 -9.16 -21.15 15.61
CA ILE A 620 -9.54 -20.80 14.24
C ILE A 620 -10.77 -21.58 13.79
N ASN A 621 -10.82 -22.89 14.04
CA ASN A 621 -11.98 -23.72 13.69
C ASN A 621 -13.24 -23.29 14.47
N SER A 622 -13.12 -22.92 15.75
CA SER A 622 -14.25 -22.44 16.55
C SER A 622 -14.83 -21.11 16.03
N ARG A 623 -14.03 -20.33 15.33
CA ARG A 623 -14.37 -19.05 14.66
C ARG A 623 -14.89 -19.25 13.24
N ARG A 624 -15.44 -20.38 12.90
CA ARG A 624 -15.87 -20.75 11.53
C ARG A 624 -14.73 -20.68 10.51
N GLY A 625 -13.49 -20.75 10.99
CA GLY A 625 -12.31 -20.72 10.13
C GLY A 625 -12.09 -22.04 9.41
N ARG A 626 -11.42 -21.95 8.26
CA ARG A 626 -11.00 -23.09 7.47
C ARG A 626 -9.49 -23.03 7.33
N ILE A 627 -8.78 -24.03 7.84
CA ILE A 627 -7.32 -24.12 7.69
C ILE A 627 -6.97 -24.44 6.24
N GLU A 628 -6.04 -23.68 5.69
CA GLU A 628 -5.49 -23.86 4.35
C GLU A 628 -4.22 -24.71 4.40
N GLY A 629 -3.32 -24.42 5.33
CA GLY A 629 -2.04 -25.09 5.44
C GLY A 629 -1.29 -24.78 6.72
N MET A 630 -0.21 -25.51 6.93
CA MET A 630 0.69 -25.34 8.05
C MET A 630 2.12 -25.43 7.51
N GLU A 631 3.01 -24.56 7.98
CA GLU A 631 4.40 -24.50 7.57
C GLU A 631 5.32 -24.40 8.77
N ASP A 632 6.50 -24.99 8.62
CA ASP A 632 7.60 -24.82 9.57
C ASP A 632 8.32 -23.51 9.27
N ILE A 633 8.44 -22.67 10.28
CA ILE A 633 9.20 -21.41 10.20
C ILE A 633 10.35 -21.45 11.20
N GLY A 634 11.41 -20.69 10.92
CA GLY A 634 12.58 -20.65 11.80
C GLY A 634 12.24 -20.24 13.23
N GLY A 635 11.99 -21.23 14.10
CA GLY A 635 11.66 -21.03 15.52
C GLY A 635 10.22 -21.28 15.91
N GLY A 636 9.37 -21.83 15.01
CA GLY A 636 7.96 -22.15 15.32
C GLY A 636 7.19 -22.72 14.14
N LYS A 637 5.88 -22.63 14.23
CA LYS A 637 4.94 -23.04 13.19
C LYS A 637 4.13 -21.85 12.72
N MET A 638 3.74 -21.87 11.47
CA MET A 638 2.76 -20.93 10.90
C MET A 638 1.53 -21.71 10.45
N VAL A 639 0.36 -21.25 10.86
CA VAL A 639 -0.95 -21.76 10.44
C VAL A 639 -1.60 -20.73 9.55
N ARG A 640 -2.00 -21.13 8.35
CA ARG A 640 -2.79 -20.33 7.42
C ARG A 640 -4.22 -20.80 7.38
N GLY A 641 -5.14 -19.87 7.31
CA GLY A 641 -6.56 -20.20 7.17
C GLY A 641 -7.40 -19.02 6.74
N TYR A 642 -8.66 -19.29 6.48
CA TYR A 642 -9.66 -18.30 6.10
C TYR A 642 -10.71 -18.23 7.20
N VAL A 643 -10.95 -17.03 7.73
CA VAL A 643 -11.88 -16.80 8.84
C VAL A 643 -12.77 -15.60 8.51
N PRO A 644 -14.11 -15.68 8.77
CA PRO A 644 -14.97 -14.51 8.64
C PRO A 644 -14.54 -13.39 9.57
N LEU A 645 -14.50 -12.14 9.07
CA LEU A 645 -14.09 -10.97 9.85
C LEU A 645 -14.91 -10.82 11.14
N ALA A 646 -16.20 -11.12 11.09
CA ALA A 646 -17.10 -11.07 12.27
C ALA A 646 -16.62 -11.92 13.46
N GLU A 647 -15.87 -12.98 13.20
CA GLU A 647 -15.34 -13.90 14.21
C GLU A 647 -13.92 -13.55 14.67
N MET A 648 -13.29 -12.56 14.03
CA MET A 648 -11.92 -12.18 14.33
C MET A 648 -11.80 -11.06 15.39
N PHE A 649 -12.92 -10.42 15.75
CA PHE A 649 -12.89 -9.39 16.79
C PHE A 649 -12.42 -9.97 18.13
N GLY A 650 -11.45 -9.28 18.75
CA GLY A 650 -10.83 -9.73 20.00
C GLY A 650 -9.80 -10.86 19.84
N TYR A 651 -9.56 -11.35 18.62
CA TYR A 651 -8.64 -12.46 18.37
C TYR A 651 -7.22 -12.21 18.89
N ALA A 652 -6.70 -10.99 18.79
CA ALA A 652 -5.38 -10.62 19.30
C ALA A 652 -5.22 -10.94 20.79
N THR A 653 -6.25 -10.63 21.58
CA THR A 653 -6.28 -10.90 23.04
C THR A 653 -6.35 -12.39 23.32
N ASP A 654 -7.20 -13.12 22.58
CA ASP A 654 -7.35 -14.56 22.75
C ASP A 654 -6.08 -15.31 22.35
N LEU A 655 -5.45 -14.92 21.25
CA LEU A 655 -4.18 -15.49 20.79
C LEU A 655 -3.06 -15.27 21.82
N ARG A 656 -2.91 -14.05 22.34
CA ARG A 656 -1.93 -13.73 23.38
C ARG A 656 -2.15 -14.56 24.65
N SER A 657 -3.40 -14.72 25.06
CA SER A 657 -3.76 -15.54 26.22
C SER A 657 -3.39 -17.00 26.01
N LYS A 658 -3.70 -17.58 24.84
CA LYS A 658 -3.43 -18.99 24.49
C LYS A 658 -1.96 -19.30 24.26
N THR A 659 -1.20 -18.34 23.75
CA THR A 659 0.22 -18.52 23.40
C THR A 659 1.18 -17.88 24.40
N GLN A 660 0.68 -17.44 25.56
CA GLN A 660 1.47 -16.72 26.58
C GLN A 660 2.24 -15.51 25.99
N GLY A 661 1.61 -14.80 25.07
CA GLY A 661 2.18 -13.63 24.38
C GLY A 661 3.19 -13.94 23.27
N ARG A 662 3.43 -15.21 22.97
CA ARG A 662 4.41 -15.65 21.94
C ARG A 662 3.83 -15.85 20.54
N GLY A 663 2.50 -15.79 20.41
CA GLY A 663 1.82 -15.87 19.12
C GLY A 663 1.62 -14.50 18.49
N ASN A 664 1.87 -14.42 17.19
CA ASN A 664 1.55 -13.26 16.37
C ASN A 664 0.61 -13.69 15.25
N TYR A 665 -0.21 -12.77 14.78
CA TYR A 665 -1.04 -13.01 13.63
C TYR A 665 -1.06 -11.81 12.70
N SER A 666 -1.36 -12.08 11.45
CA SER A 666 -1.74 -11.10 10.46
C SER A 666 -3.01 -11.57 9.77
N MET A 667 -3.83 -10.64 9.33
CA MET A 667 -5.02 -10.94 8.55
C MET A 667 -5.19 -9.91 7.45
N PHE A 668 -5.65 -10.39 6.30
CA PHE A 668 -5.94 -9.56 5.15
C PHE A 668 -7.28 -9.94 4.56
N PHE A 669 -7.95 -8.96 3.99
CA PHE A 669 -9.13 -9.24 3.21
C PHE A 669 -8.77 -10.14 2.04
N GLU A 670 -9.50 -11.25 1.89
CA GLU A 670 -9.31 -12.17 0.75
C GLU A 670 -10.46 -12.05 -0.24
N LYS A 671 -11.70 -12.22 0.24
CA LYS A 671 -12.89 -12.26 -0.60
C LYS A 671 -14.18 -12.09 0.21
N TYR A 672 -15.29 -11.95 -0.50
CA TYR A 672 -16.61 -12.08 0.06
C TYR A 672 -17.18 -13.49 -0.19
N ASP A 673 -17.68 -14.16 0.85
CA ASP A 673 -18.35 -15.47 0.74
C ASP A 673 -19.79 -15.41 1.28
N PRO A 674 -20.67 -16.29 0.81
CA PRO A 674 -22.05 -16.39 1.32
C PRO A 674 -22.12 -16.67 2.82
N VAL A 675 -22.92 -15.89 3.52
CA VAL A 675 -23.17 -16.08 4.95
C VAL A 675 -24.06 -17.28 5.17
N PRO A 676 -23.78 -18.19 6.15
CA PRO A 676 -24.69 -19.24 6.54
C PRO A 676 -26.09 -18.71 6.98
N LYS A 677 -27.17 -19.37 6.61
CA LYS A 677 -28.54 -18.91 6.88
C LYS A 677 -28.80 -18.50 8.33
N SER A 678 -28.29 -19.27 9.28
CA SER A 678 -28.46 -18.99 10.72
C SER A 678 -27.76 -17.70 11.16
N VAL A 679 -26.63 -17.35 10.52
CA VAL A 679 -25.90 -16.11 10.78
C VAL A 679 -26.57 -14.95 10.05
N GLN A 680 -27.00 -15.15 8.80
CA GLN A 680 -27.76 -14.15 8.04
C GLN A 680 -29.00 -13.68 8.82
N GLU A 681 -29.77 -14.60 9.40
CA GLU A 681 -30.96 -14.25 10.20
C GLU A 681 -30.60 -13.41 11.44
N LYS A 682 -29.48 -13.72 12.09
CA LYS A 682 -28.97 -12.92 13.23
C LYS A 682 -28.59 -11.54 12.83
N VAL A 683 -27.80 -11.38 11.74
CA VAL A 683 -27.33 -10.10 11.23
C VAL A 683 -28.51 -9.22 10.83
N LEU A 684 -29.49 -9.77 10.09
CA LEU A 684 -30.66 -9.02 9.63
C LEU A 684 -31.59 -8.63 10.79
N SER A 685 -31.73 -9.49 11.78
CA SER A 685 -32.55 -9.18 12.98
C SER A 685 -31.88 -8.14 13.89
N ALA A 686 -30.56 -8.13 13.96
CA ALA A 686 -29.83 -7.10 14.70
C ALA A 686 -29.96 -5.71 14.06
N LYS A 687 -30.03 -5.66 12.73
CA LYS A 687 -30.18 -4.39 11.98
C LYS A 687 -31.64 -3.87 11.99
N ALA A 688 -32.62 -4.74 12.20
CA ALA A 688 -34.05 -4.36 12.27
C ALA A 688 -34.46 -3.78 13.63
N LYS A 689 -33.61 -3.86 14.65
CA LYS A 689 -33.78 -3.26 15.98
C LYS A 689 -33.08 -1.88 16.04
#